data_45cbb23f52a1deec329eddbabe3f6ff6
#
_entry.id   45cbb23f52a1deec329eddbabe3f6ff6
#
_cell.length_a   1.000
_cell.length_b   1.000
_cell.length_c   1.000
_cell.angle_alpha   90.00
_cell.angle_beta   90.00
_cell.angle_gamma   90.00
#
_symmetry.space_group_name_H-M   'P 1'
#
loop_
_entity.id
_entity.type
_entity.pdbx_description
1 polymer ?
#
loop_
_entity_poly.entity_id
_entity_poly.type
_entity_poly.pdbx_seq_one_letter_code
_entity_poly.pdbx_strand_id
1 'polypeptide(L)'
;MHLKRLLPALLAVILLAVSLPIAASAEVVTVKINGFDCFRNSGNLIVYTEAYGPKTNTNEWGVEAVVGPDNKVVSVGGNDNAIPAGGFVVSGHESDTDGKMRTWIQQNVHVGDYVYYNDRTMLLTVSTEPIDMSAEVFYDAERAFNGVNVTRGENFLVVYTSSKGKTTGTNEFGYEVTVEDGLVVSLGGNDTAIPKNGFVVSAHGSSIDWLKTYVQLGMTASYDASAKTVKFSYNAESLERGMAAILETLPPALEDAKENFMYLQYDVLEQQIAEAKKLFADALAAHRNDGSDREFATVCDVVTDKVAVIRSSISESYTVQYRAVWVRPSQKSAKEVDAYVKELHDAGINTICVEGNFNNGVIMNTPKDCLFQRIKTFNYDVLQAYVDACHKYGMECHLWMAIMEVGHSKGQYYSDNIAYKKPEWLSLNQNGTPHNPDDFMMIDPANDEAREYLVNFYEYIIRNYDIDCFELDYIRYYSRSDLDFGYTEAAFKKFEEQYHYGVTPTYDTKAAYWEDWKKFRMSQVTEMVKAVREMIDRVRPEVLLSADVVATVNGATEYNYQDFVTWLEKDWLDILHPMAYGDGYGDDIRQQVKLAGDQCMIVTGLGVFMAELGATEMVRQAAEDNQNGAYGDCFFEGSAYLKDMAGPALMETVYRNQAISPFLDPNASIKACLDYMKGRIKDVLVPFEGITADEGEKISALIDGLKETVSQGKMDGEKLKELHMALKAISGKKAKAALESDLYRAEQITCVTYRVDQNKLYGELALPKGEPFDPHPAPGPGETSKDEDDEESSKPSEESSQEESTAESTLIDPVDDGGSSTTIIIVLCVAVVLAGAVVVILVLRKK
;
A
#
# COMPACT_ATOMS: atom_id res chain seq x y z
N MET A 1 34.68 -22.21 -79.32
CA MET A 1 33.75 -21.06 -79.55
C MET A 1 32.49 -21.04 -78.77
N HIS A 2 32.29 -21.92 -77.81
CA HIS A 2 31.08 -22.01 -76.98
C HIS A 2 31.22 -21.39 -75.55
N LEU A 3 32.45 -21.10 -75.15
CA LEU A 3 32.69 -20.55 -73.78
C LEU A 3 32.47 -19.04 -73.65
N LYS A 4 32.49 -18.27 -74.76
CA LYS A 4 32.30 -16.80 -74.77
C LYS A 4 30.86 -16.35 -74.83
N ARG A 5 29.89 -17.26 -74.96
CA ARG A 5 28.42 -16.94 -74.96
C ARG A 5 27.73 -17.31 -73.66
N LEU A 6 28.35 -17.97 -72.71
CA LEU A 6 27.81 -18.31 -71.42
C LEU A 6 28.09 -17.25 -70.35
N LEU A 7 29.18 -16.47 -70.47
CA LEU A 7 29.58 -15.46 -69.51
C LEU A 7 28.57 -14.26 -69.41
N PRO A 8 28.02 -13.78 -70.54
CA PRO A 8 26.96 -12.71 -70.41
C PRO A 8 25.62 -13.19 -69.84
N ALA A 9 25.27 -14.44 -70.14
CA ALA A 9 24.02 -15.02 -69.56
C ALA A 9 24.13 -15.32 -68.06
N LEU A 10 25.28 -15.73 -67.58
CA LEU A 10 25.56 -15.97 -66.19
C LEU A 10 25.65 -14.63 -65.42
N LEU A 11 26.25 -13.57 -65.99
CA LEU A 11 26.28 -12.23 -65.42
C LEU A 11 24.88 -11.61 -65.39
N ALA A 12 24.02 -11.84 -66.42
CA ALA A 12 22.66 -11.37 -66.46
C ALA A 12 21.77 -12.08 -65.37
N VAL A 13 21.97 -13.36 -65.13
CA VAL A 13 21.25 -14.09 -64.04
C VAL A 13 21.77 -13.67 -62.65
N ILE A 14 23.06 -13.39 -62.49
CA ILE A 14 23.60 -12.87 -61.24
C ILE A 14 23.16 -11.41 -61.03
N LEU A 15 23.06 -10.57 -62.05
CA LEU A 15 22.51 -9.21 -61.92
C LEU A 15 20.99 -9.21 -61.73
N LEU A 16 20.25 -10.19 -62.23
CA LEU A 16 18.82 -10.32 -61.94
C LEU A 16 18.56 -10.88 -60.55
N ALA A 17 19.49 -11.70 -60.00
CA ALA A 17 19.36 -12.18 -58.61
C ALA A 17 19.77 -11.11 -57.58
N VAL A 18 20.55 -10.10 -57.96
CA VAL A 18 20.91 -8.96 -57.10
C VAL A 18 19.90 -7.79 -57.20
N SER A 19 18.93 -7.86 -58.11
CA SER A 19 17.89 -6.82 -58.27
C SER A 19 16.51 -7.25 -57.83
N LEU A 20 16.38 -8.37 -57.13
CA LEU A 20 15.20 -8.59 -56.30
C LEU A 20 15.37 -7.66 -55.09
N PRO A 21 14.36 -6.79 -54.76
CA PRO A 21 14.38 -6.08 -53.52
C PRO A 21 14.41 -7.18 -52.42
N ILE A 22 15.49 -7.25 -51.67
CA ILE A 22 15.46 -7.88 -50.37
C ILE A 22 14.39 -7.07 -49.66
N ALA A 23 13.26 -7.65 -49.44
CA ALA A 23 12.27 -7.05 -48.54
C ALA A 23 13.06 -6.77 -47.27
N ALA A 24 13.33 -5.51 -46.99
CA ALA A 24 13.87 -5.10 -45.70
C ALA A 24 12.91 -5.67 -44.67
N SER A 25 13.36 -6.58 -43.83
CA SER A 25 12.56 -6.97 -42.69
C SER A 25 12.25 -5.70 -41.91
N ALA A 26 10.98 -5.51 -41.53
CA ALA A 26 10.59 -4.41 -40.70
C ALA A 26 11.54 -4.33 -39.50
N GLU A 27 12.07 -3.14 -39.22
CA GLU A 27 12.88 -2.95 -38.04
C GLU A 27 11.94 -2.96 -36.82
N VAL A 28 12.06 -3.96 -35.98
CA VAL A 28 11.20 -4.15 -34.79
C VAL A 28 12.08 -4.01 -33.57
N VAL A 29 11.69 -3.11 -32.66
CA VAL A 29 12.38 -2.86 -31.39
C VAL A 29 11.38 -3.02 -30.27
N THR A 30 11.79 -3.67 -29.19
CA THR A 30 10.96 -3.86 -27.99
C THR A 30 11.62 -3.28 -26.75
N VAL A 31 10.82 -2.82 -25.80
CA VAL A 31 11.29 -2.33 -24.50
C VAL A 31 10.26 -2.66 -23.42
N LYS A 32 10.70 -2.81 -22.17
CA LYS A 32 9.83 -3.02 -21.03
C LYS A 32 9.09 -1.73 -20.66
N ILE A 33 7.78 -1.83 -20.45
CA ILE A 33 6.93 -0.77 -19.87
C ILE A 33 7.00 -0.90 -18.34
N ASN A 34 6.98 0.22 -17.63
CA ASN A 34 6.99 0.23 -16.16
C ASN A 34 5.59 0.36 -15.55
N GLY A 35 4.61 0.83 -16.32
CA GLY A 35 3.24 0.94 -15.85
C GLY A 35 2.28 1.48 -16.92
N PHE A 36 0.98 1.41 -16.59
CA PHE A 36 -0.12 1.97 -17.36
C PHE A 36 -0.91 2.95 -16.50
N ASP A 37 -1.29 4.09 -17.06
CA ASP A 37 -2.18 5.06 -16.43
C ASP A 37 -1.78 5.43 -14.98
N CYS A 38 -0.47 5.47 -14.71
CA CYS A 38 0.11 5.74 -13.40
C CYS A 38 1.11 6.88 -13.45
N PHE A 39 1.57 7.33 -12.28
CA PHE A 39 2.56 8.39 -12.19
C PHE A 39 3.90 7.97 -12.81
N ARG A 40 4.45 8.84 -13.67
CA ARG A 40 5.74 8.62 -14.32
C ARG A 40 6.89 8.99 -13.38
N ASN A 41 7.50 7.99 -12.77
CA ASN A 41 8.72 8.14 -11.99
C ASN A 41 9.97 8.31 -12.87
N SER A 42 11.07 8.72 -12.24
CA SER A 42 12.37 8.84 -12.90
C SER A 42 12.82 7.52 -13.52
N GLY A 43 13.26 7.60 -14.77
CA GLY A 43 13.76 6.44 -15.53
C GLY A 43 12.68 5.51 -16.09
N ASN A 44 11.39 5.77 -15.85
CA ASN A 44 10.28 4.90 -16.27
C ASN A 44 9.75 5.21 -17.67
N LEU A 45 9.16 4.16 -18.26
CA LEU A 45 8.37 4.22 -19.48
C LEU A 45 6.93 3.86 -19.14
N ILE A 46 6.02 4.81 -19.30
CA ILE A 46 4.60 4.65 -18.96
C ILE A 46 3.76 4.77 -20.23
N VAL A 47 2.70 3.97 -20.33
CA VAL A 47 1.67 4.10 -21.37
C VAL A 47 0.42 4.71 -20.74
N TYR A 48 -0.05 5.82 -21.31
CA TYR A 48 -1.26 6.52 -20.90
C TYR A 48 -2.38 6.27 -21.89
N THR A 49 -3.50 5.72 -21.42
CA THR A 49 -4.71 5.44 -22.21
C THR A 49 -5.80 6.45 -21.91
N GLU A 50 -6.94 6.36 -22.60
CA GLU A 50 -8.10 7.22 -22.31
C GLU A 50 -8.60 7.09 -20.87
N ALA A 51 -8.32 5.97 -20.19
CA ALA A 51 -8.70 5.73 -18.79
C ALA A 51 -8.00 6.70 -17.82
N TYR A 52 -6.79 7.16 -18.15
CA TYR A 52 -6.07 8.13 -17.33
C TYR A 52 -6.69 9.54 -17.36
N GLY A 53 -7.33 9.91 -18.44
CA GLY A 53 -7.94 11.22 -18.61
C GLY A 53 -7.62 11.87 -19.97
N PRO A 54 -7.91 13.17 -20.15
CA PRO A 54 -7.72 13.83 -21.44
C PRO A 54 -6.26 14.15 -21.80
N LYS A 55 -5.34 14.07 -20.80
CA LYS A 55 -3.92 14.41 -20.93
C LYS A 55 -3.06 13.57 -19.99
N THR A 56 -1.76 13.49 -20.29
CA THR A 56 -0.78 12.74 -19.49
C THR A 56 -0.39 13.42 -18.18
N ASN A 57 -0.63 14.72 -18.01
CA ASN A 57 -0.24 15.52 -16.84
C ASN A 57 1.22 15.36 -16.42
N THR A 58 2.12 15.16 -17.37
CA THR A 58 3.55 14.93 -17.14
C THR A 58 4.36 16.22 -17.21
N ASN A 59 5.55 16.20 -16.60
CA ASN A 59 6.49 17.32 -16.58
C ASN A 59 7.51 17.27 -17.73
N GLU A 60 8.33 18.32 -17.85
CA GLU A 60 9.31 18.53 -18.93
C GLU A 60 10.53 17.60 -18.89
N TRP A 61 10.71 16.81 -17.83
CA TRP A 61 11.86 15.90 -17.68
C TRP A 61 11.76 14.65 -18.55
N GLY A 62 10.67 14.46 -19.23
CA GLY A 62 10.48 13.36 -20.16
C GLY A 62 10.21 13.78 -21.58
N VAL A 63 9.91 12.81 -22.43
CA VAL A 63 9.45 12.96 -23.80
C VAL A 63 8.32 11.99 -24.08
N GLU A 64 7.39 12.38 -24.92
CA GLU A 64 6.21 11.60 -25.22
C GLU A 64 6.10 11.27 -26.70
N ALA A 65 5.55 10.10 -27.01
CA ALA A 65 5.11 9.70 -28.34
C ALA A 65 3.59 9.51 -28.31
N VAL A 66 2.87 10.30 -29.09
CA VAL A 66 1.41 10.21 -29.23
C VAL A 66 1.08 9.22 -30.33
N VAL A 67 0.26 8.22 -30.04
CA VAL A 67 -0.10 7.12 -30.92
C VAL A 67 -1.61 7.18 -31.19
N GLY A 68 -1.98 7.20 -32.47
CA GLY A 68 -3.37 7.21 -32.90
C GLY A 68 -4.07 5.87 -32.76
N PRO A 69 -5.40 5.82 -33.01
CA PRO A 69 -6.21 4.61 -32.90
C PRO A 69 -5.83 3.49 -33.90
N ASP A 70 -5.01 3.81 -34.89
CA ASP A 70 -4.44 2.88 -35.87
C ASP A 70 -3.04 2.38 -35.45
N ASN A 71 -2.66 2.59 -34.20
CA ASN A 71 -1.35 2.32 -33.61
C ASN A 71 -0.19 3.09 -34.26
N LYS A 72 -0.48 4.11 -35.04
CA LYS A 72 0.51 4.92 -35.72
C LYS A 72 0.94 6.12 -34.91
N VAL A 73 2.23 6.36 -34.84
CA VAL A 73 2.80 7.52 -34.15
C VAL A 73 2.46 8.79 -34.93
N VAL A 74 1.71 9.68 -34.28
CA VAL A 74 1.28 10.96 -34.85
C VAL A 74 2.19 12.11 -34.45
N SER A 75 2.82 12.04 -33.31
CA SER A 75 3.85 13.02 -32.89
C SER A 75 4.81 12.39 -31.90
N VAL A 76 6.06 12.91 -31.86
CA VAL A 76 7.07 12.59 -30.85
C VAL A 76 7.67 13.89 -30.32
N GLY A 77 7.63 14.07 -29.01
CA GLY A 77 8.17 15.25 -28.34
C GLY A 77 7.13 15.88 -27.41
N GLY A 78 7.60 16.84 -26.62
CA GLY A 78 6.77 17.49 -25.61
C GLY A 78 6.53 16.63 -24.38
N ASN A 79 5.67 17.16 -23.53
CA ASN A 79 5.13 16.56 -22.32
C ASN A 79 3.68 17.07 -22.16
N ASP A 80 2.93 16.54 -21.24
CA ASP A 80 1.51 16.88 -21.00
C ASP A 80 0.67 16.84 -22.31
N ASN A 81 0.94 15.85 -23.16
CA ASN A 81 0.21 15.70 -24.41
C ASN A 81 -1.23 15.21 -24.19
N ALA A 82 -2.13 15.63 -25.05
CA ALA A 82 -3.50 15.09 -25.10
C ALA A 82 -3.46 13.61 -25.50
N ILE A 83 -4.26 12.79 -24.82
CA ILE A 83 -4.44 11.38 -25.15
C ILE A 83 -5.49 11.27 -26.24
N PRO A 84 -5.17 10.66 -27.40
CA PRO A 84 -6.13 10.56 -28.50
C PRO A 84 -7.26 9.57 -28.18
N ALA A 85 -8.47 9.88 -28.64
CA ALA A 85 -9.58 8.94 -28.56
C ALA A 85 -9.27 7.62 -29.33
N GLY A 86 -9.36 6.49 -28.64
CA GLY A 86 -8.99 5.18 -29.16
C GLY A 86 -7.50 4.98 -29.39
N GLY A 87 -6.65 5.92 -28.95
CA GLY A 87 -5.21 5.85 -29.01
C GLY A 87 -4.57 5.89 -27.62
N PHE A 88 -3.28 6.18 -27.54
CA PHE A 88 -2.54 6.25 -26.28
C PHE A 88 -1.30 7.15 -26.41
N VAL A 89 -0.65 7.44 -25.28
CA VAL A 89 0.62 8.19 -25.25
C VAL A 89 1.66 7.35 -24.51
N VAL A 90 2.83 7.20 -25.12
CA VAL A 90 4.00 6.58 -24.47
C VAL A 90 4.87 7.68 -23.92
N SER A 91 5.14 7.68 -22.64
CA SER A 91 5.88 8.72 -21.94
C SER A 91 7.12 8.15 -21.26
N GLY A 92 8.30 8.64 -21.66
CA GLY A 92 9.59 8.20 -21.12
C GLY A 92 10.29 9.29 -20.33
N HIS A 93 10.73 8.95 -19.12
CA HIS A 93 11.52 9.83 -18.26
C HIS A 93 13.00 9.42 -18.29
N GLU A 94 13.90 10.37 -18.09
CA GLU A 94 15.35 10.12 -17.98
C GLU A 94 15.84 10.64 -16.64
N SER A 95 16.69 9.84 -15.98
CA SER A 95 17.44 10.26 -14.81
C SER A 95 18.93 10.05 -15.04
N ASP A 96 19.77 10.72 -14.26
CA ASP A 96 21.21 10.60 -14.35
C ASP A 96 21.73 9.23 -13.88
N THR A 97 20.95 8.52 -13.09
CA THR A 97 21.31 7.26 -12.41
C THR A 97 20.60 6.04 -12.94
N ASP A 98 19.35 6.18 -13.40
CA ASP A 98 18.48 5.08 -13.77
C ASP A 98 17.99 5.23 -15.21
N GLY A 99 17.31 4.28 -15.76
CA GLY A 99 16.89 4.13 -17.14
C GLY A 99 16.79 5.40 -17.99
N LYS A 100 17.19 5.30 -19.25
CA LYS A 100 17.19 6.40 -20.22
C LYS A 100 16.00 6.36 -21.15
N MET A 101 14.78 6.27 -20.59
CA MET A 101 13.58 6.06 -21.39
C MET A 101 13.22 7.26 -22.29
N ARG A 102 13.56 8.48 -21.88
CA ARG A 102 13.49 9.66 -22.75
C ARG A 102 14.38 9.50 -24.00
N THR A 103 15.65 9.16 -23.79
CA THR A 103 16.61 8.92 -24.87
C THR A 103 16.16 7.74 -25.73
N TRP A 104 15.62 6.67 -25.11
CA TRP A 104 15.14 5.50 -25.83
C TRP A 104 13.99 5.86 -26.78
N ILE A 105 12.96 6.63 -26.34
CA ILE A 105 11.86 7.10 -27.20
C ILE A 105 12.44 7.91 -28.37
N GLN A 106 13.33 8.87 -28.10
CA GLN A 106 13.92 9.73 -29.12
C GLN A 106 14.73 8.98 -30.20
N GLN A 107 15.30 7.82 -29.83
CA GLN A 107 16.12 7.01 -30.73
C GLN A 107 15.31 5.97 -31.50
N ASN A 108 14.22 5.47 -30.95
CA ASN A 108 13.54 4.29 -31.46
C ASN A 108 12.10 4.55 -31.92
N VAL A 109 11.52 5.72 -31.64
CA VAL A 109 10.12 6.03 -32.00
C VAL A 109 10.07 7.26 -32.90
N HIS A 110 9.54 7.11 -34.12
CA HIS A 110 9.48 8.19 -35.09
C HIS A 110 8.04 8.39 -35.59
N VAL A 111 7.71 9.60 -35.99
CA VAL A 111 6.41 9.88 -36.60
C VAL A 111 6.20 8.99 -37.83
N GLY A 112 5.11 8.27 -37.85
CA GLY A 112 4.78 7.30 -38.89
C GLY A 112 5.09 5.85 -38.57
N ASP A 113 5.89 5.57 -37.52
CA ASP A 113 6.10 4.21 -37.01
C ASP A 113 4.79 3.68 -36.37
N TYR A 114 4.74 2.38 -36.20
CA TYR A 114 3.66 1.71 -35.50
C TYR A 114 4.14 1.31 -34.12
N VAL A 115 3.35 1.63 -33.10
CA VAL A 115 3.63 1.29 -31.71
C VAL A 115 2.50 0.45 -31.16
N TYR A 116 2.88 -0.66 -30.54
CA TYR A 116 1.97 -1.59 -29.92
C TYR A 116 2.43 -1.80 -28.48
N TYR A 117 1.53 -2.02 -27.57
CA TYR A 117 1.86 -2.45 -26.22
C TYR A 117 1.12 -3.72 -25.85
N ASN A 118 1.71 -4.49 -24.96
CA ASN A 118 1.11 -5.64 -24.36
C ASN A 118 1.15 -5.45 -22.85
N ASP A 119 0.01 -5.24 -22.24
CA ASP A 119 -0.18 -4.97 -20.81
C ASP A 119 0.15 -6.19 -19.92
N ARG A 120 0.05 -7.39 -20.45
CA ARG A 120 0.39 -8.63 -19.73
C ARG A 120 1.90 -8.87 -19.69
N THR A 121 2.58 -8.74 -20.81
CA THR A 121 4.04 -8.94 -20.90
C THR A 121 4.82 -7.67 -20.51
N MET A 122 4.12 -6.55 -20.31
CA MET A 122 4.73 -5.24 -20.05
C MET A 122 5.74 -4.85 -21.13
N LEU A 123 5.44 -5.15 -22.39
CA LEU A 123 6.30 -4.84 -23.52
C LEU A 123 5.67 -3.80 -24.46
N LEU A 124 6.49 -2.83 -24.86
CA LEU A 124 6.22 -1.92 -25.96
C LEU A 124 7.00 -2.39 -27.20
N THR A 125 6.31 -2.53 -28.31
CA THR A 125 6.88 -2.89 -29.61
C THR A 125 6.75 -1.74 -30.58
N VAL A 126 7.86 -1.32 -31.18
CA VAL A 126 7.90 -0.30 -32.24
C VAL A 126 8.32 -0.94 -33.56
N SER A 127 7.61 -0.62 -34.62
CA SER A 127 7.89 -1.15 -35.95
C SER A 127 7.71 -0.10 -37.04
N THR A 128 8.53 -0.14 -38.08
CA THR A 128 8.41 0.73 -39.24
C THR A 128 7.25 0.33 -40.19
N GLU A 129 6.75 -0.90 -40.05
CA GLU A 129 5.61 -1.42 -40.83
C GLU A 129 4.54 -1.98 -39.87
N PRO A 130 3.28 -2.05 -40.26
CA PRO A 130 2.24 -2.68 -39.43
C PRO A 130 2.62 -4.11 -39.10
N ILE A 131 2.50 -4.46 -37.83
CA ILE A 131 2.68 -5.83 -37.35
C ILE A 131 1.31 -6.44 -37.10
N ASP A 132 1.10 -7.69 -37.47
CA ASP A 132 -0.04 -8.46 -37.03
C ASP A 132 0.19 -8.90 -35.58
N MET A 133 -0.40 -8.14 -34.65
CA MET A 133 -0.30 -8.42 -33.20
C MET A 133 -1.22 -9.57 -32.76
N SER A 134 -2.00 -10.18 -33.68
CA SER A 134 -2.81 -11.35 -33.33
C SER A 134 -1.95 -12.55 -32.88
N ALA A 135 -0.70 -12.61 -33.35
CA ALA A 135 0.27 -13.64 -32.97
C ALA A 135 0.93 -13.39 -31.60
N GLU A 136 0.83 -12.16 -31.01
CA GLU A 136 1.46 -11.82 -29.71
C GLU A 136 0.55 -12.02 -28.50
N VAL A 137 -0.74 -12.31 -28.70
CA VAL A 137 -1.65 -12.61 -27.58
C VAL A 137 -1.25 -13.89 -26.88
N PHE A 138 -0.73 -14.87 -27.64
CA PHE A 138 -0.28 -16.15 -27.14
C PHE A 138 1.22 -16.33 -27.32
N TYR A 139 1.86 -16.92 -26.34
CA TYR A 139 3.32 -17.04 -26.29
C TYR A 139 3.79 -18.31 -25.59
N ASP A 140 5.01 -18.67 -25.90
CA ASP A 140 5.79 -19.67 -25.15
C ASP A 140 6.83 -18.93 -24.29
N ALA A 141 6.85 -19.20 -22.99
CA ALA A 141 7.89 -18.72 -22.09
C ALA A 141 8.80 -19.86 -21.67
N GLU A 142 10.09 -19.71 -21.92
CA GLU A 142 11.09 -20.73 -21.55
C GLU A 142 12.21 -20.06 -20.73
N ARG A 143 12.60 -20.72 -19.63
CA ARG A 143 13.69 -20.24 -18.80
C ARG A 143 14.53 -21.39 -18.24
N ALA A 144 15.84 -21.14 -18.12
CA ALA A 144 16.74 -22.03 -17.42
C ALA A 144 16.44 -22.06 -15.92
N PHE A 145 16.52 -23.24 -15.30
CA PHE A 145 16.37 -23.40 -13.85
C PHE A 145 17.62 -24.03 -13.21
N ASN A 146 17.79 -23.81 -11.91
CA ASN A 146 19.03 -24.15 -11.21
C ASN A 146 19.17 -25.64 -10.90
N GLY A 147 18.06 -26.35 -10.71
CA GLY A 147 18.07 -27.79 -10.46
C GLY A 147 16.72 -28.35 -10.03
N VAL A 148 16.62 -29.68 -10.00
CA VAL A 148 15.46 -30.41 -9.50
C VAL A 148 15.69 -30.80 -8.05
N ASN A 149 14.74 -30.50 -7.16
CA ASN A 149 14.78 -30.82 -5.73
C ASN A 149 16.01 -30.31 -4.97
N VAL A 150 16.64 -29.25 -5.48
CA VAL A 150 17.74 -28.57 -4.80
C VAL A 150 17.24 -27.47 -3.86
N THR A 151 18.07 -27.02 -2.93
CA THR A 151 17.72 -25.88 -2.08
C THR A 151 17.58 -24.60 -2.92
N ARG A 152 16.50 -23.86 -2.72
CA ARG A 152 16.27 -22.58 -3.37
C ARG A 152 17.23 -21.53 -2.80
N GLY A 153 18.14 -21.03 -3.62
CA GLY A 153 19.04 -19.93 -3.29
C GLY A 153 18.50 -18.60 -3.82
N GLU A 154 19.17 -17.52 -3.48
CA GLU A 154 18.86 -16.18 -3.99
C GLU A 154 18.95 -16.15 -5.52
N ASN A 155 17.94 -15.50 -6.15
CA ASN A 155 17.78 -15.42 -7.61
C ASN A 155 17.64 -16.77 -8.34
N PHE A 156 17.33 -17.84 -7.61
CA PHE A 156 17.16 -19.18 -8.18
C PHE A 156 15.71 -19.39 -8.67
N LEU A 157 15.63 -20.20 -9.73
CA LEU A 157 14.43 -20.90 -10.17
C LEU A 157 14.67 -22.38 -9.97
N VAL A 158 13.82 -23.07 -9.24
CA VAL A 158 13.98 -24.46 -8.87
C VAL A 158 12.70 -25.24 -9.19
N VAL A 159 12.84 -26.49 -9.66
CA VAL A 159 11.71 -27.38 -9.87
C VAL A 159 11.68 -28.41 -8.72
N TYR A 160 10.55 -28.48 -8.02
CA TYR A 160 10.29 -29.47 -6.98
C TYR A 160 9.30 -30.52 -7.47
N THR A 161 9.66 -31.80 -7.27
CA THR A 161 8.84 -32.94 -7.64
C THR A 161 8.46 -33.76 -6.41
N SER A 162 7.51 -34.67 -6.52
CA SER A 162 7.06 -35.52 -5.42
C SER A 162 8.15 -36.32 -4.74
N SER A 163 9.32 -36.48 -5.39
CA SER A 163 10.51 -37.13 -4.78
C SER A 163 11.22 -36.25 -3.75
N LYS A 164 10.91 -34.93 -3.68
CA LYS A 164 11.36 -34.03 -2.62
C LYS A 164 10.64 -34.31 -1.29
N GLY A 165 9.34 -34.54 -1.32
CA GLY A 165 8.50 -34.70 -0.15
C GLY A 165 7.04 -34.35 -0.44
N LYS A 166 6.29 -34.02 0.61
CA LYS A 166 4.89 -33.59 0.49
C LYS A 166 4.78 -32.12 0.04
N THR A 167 5.69 -31.28 0.51
CA THR A 167 5.74 -29.84 0.23
C THR A 167 7.13 -29.43 -0.25
N THR A 168 7.24 -28.20 -0.75
CA THR A 168 8.52 -27.65 -1.25
C THR A 168 9.51 -27.36 -0.13
N GLY A 169 9.05 -27.14 1.11
CA GLY A 169 9.87 -26.78 2.27
C GLY A 169 10.58 -25.43 2.10
N THR A 170 9.92 -24.48 1.45
CA THR A 170 10.44 -23.14 1.17
C THR A 170 9.91 -22.11 2.19
N ASN A 171 10.57 -20.96 2.26
CA ASN A 171 10.17 -19.82 3.10
C ASN A 171 9.36 -18.78 2.30
N GLU A 172 8.85 -17.79 3.00
CA GLU A 172 8.00 -16.70 2.49
C GLU A 172 8.68 -15.80 1.44
N PHE A 173 10.00 -15.79 1.34
CA PHE A 173 10.75 -14.95 0.39
C PHE A 173 10.72 -15.46 -1.06
N GLY A 174 9.75 -16.24 -1.44
CA GLY A 174 9.64 -16.79 -2.77
C GLY A 174 8.25 -16.73 -3.35
N TYR A 175 8.16 -17.20 -4.58
CA TYR A 175 6.92 -17.32 -5.33
C TYR A 175 6.87 -18.68 -6.01
N GLU A 176 5.75 -19.37 -5.89
CA GLU A 176 5.62 -20.74 -6.38
C GLU A 176 4.52 -20.87 -7.42
N VAL A 177 4.74 -21.74 -8.38
CA VAL A 177 3.80 -22.10 -9.44
C VAL A 177 3.58 -23.59 -9.36
N THR A 178 2.36 -24.01 -9.04
CA THR A 178 1.99 -25.44 -8.98
C THR A 178 1.51 -25.90 -10.34
N VAL A 179 2.11 -26.99 -10.79
CA VAL A 179 1.76 -27.65 -12.05
C VAL A 179 1.27 -29.06 -11.74
N GLU A 180 0.02 -29.37 -12.11
CA GLU A 180 -0.60 -30.69 -11.98
C GLU A 180 -1.10 -31.16 -13.33
N ASP A 181 -0.82 -32.42 -13.70
CA ASP A 181 -1.13 -33.02 -15.00
C ASP A 181 -0.68 -32.15 -16.20
N GLY A 182 0.45 -31.42 -16.02
CA GLY A 182 1.02 -30.56 -17.05
C GLY A 182 0.34 -29.18 -17.16
N LEU A 183 -0.55 -28.81 -16.24
CA LEU A 183 -1.26 -27.54 -16.22
C LEU A 183 -0.88 -26.70 -14.98
N VAL A 184 -0.75 -25.42 -15.16
CA VAL A 184 -0.61 -24.46 -14.06
C VAL A 184 -1.95 -24.33 -13.34
N VAL A 185 -2.02 -24.81 -12.09
CA VAL A 185 -3.25 -24.83 -11.27
C VAL A 185 -3.24 -23.85 -10.13
N SER A 186 -2.06 -23.32 -9.74
CA SER A 186 -1.94 -22.31 -8.68
C SER A 186 -0.73 -21.40 -8.91
N LEU A 187 -0.85 -20.15 -8.49
CA LEU A 187 0.18 -19.12 -8.57
C LEU A 187 0.33 -18.48 -7.19
N GLY A 188 1.57 -18.29 -6.74
CA GLY A 188 1.88 -17.67 -5.45
C GLY A 188 2.06 -18.68 -4.32
N GLY A 189 2.37 -18.14 -3.14
CA GLY A 189 2.62 -18.91 -1.92
C GLY A 189 4.04 -19.44 -1.78
N ASN A 190 4.25 -20.13 -0.67
CA ASN A 190 5.49 -20.82 -0.29
C ASN A 190 5.14 -22.12 0.42
N ASP A 191 6.11 -22.98 0.62
CA ASP A 191 5.92 -24.31 1.20
C ASP A 191 4.73 -25.08 0.60
N THR A 192 4.55 -24.91 -0.69
CA THR A 192 3.38 -25.43 -1.44
C THR A 192 3.41 -26.96 -1.50
N ALA A 193 2.23 -27.56 -1.40
CA ALA A 193 2.07 -29.01 -1.58
C ALA A 193 2.47 -29.43 -3.00
N ILE A 194 3.30 -30.45 -3.12
CA ILE A 194 3.77 -30.95 -4.42
C ILE A 194 2.78 -31.99 -4.95
N PRO A 195 2.14 -31.75 -6.10
CA PRO A 195 1.20 -32.70 -6.71
C PRO A 195 1.87 -34.04 -7.04
N LYS A 196 1.15 -35.16 -6.88
CA LYS A 196 1.65 -36.49 -7.24
C LYS A 196 1.93 -36.63 -8.73
N ASN A 197 1.08 -36.01 -9.55
CA ASN A 197 1.17 -36.05 -11.03
C ASN A 197 1.70 -34.71 -11.56
N GLY A 198 2.63 -34.05 -10.83
CA GLY A 198 3.07 -32.72 -11.20
C GLY A 198 4.37 -32.31 -10.55
N PHE A 199 4.57 -31.02 -10.52
CA PHE A 199 5.74 -30.37 -9.94
C PHE A 199 5.40 -28.95 -9.51
N VAL A 200 6.31 -28.36 -8.69
CA VAL A 200 6.23 -26.94 -8.33
C VAL A 200 7.46 -26.23 -8.85
N VAL A 201 7.27 -25.11 -9.51
CA VAL A 201 8.35 -24.19 -9.90
C VAL A 201 8.44 -23.11 -8.84
N SER A 202 9.55 -23.01 -8.16
CA SER A 202 9.76 -22.10 -7.05
C SER A 202 10.86 -21.07 -7.38
N ALA A 203 10.54 -19.79 -7.29
CA ALA A 203 11.43 -18.68 -7.57
C ALA A 203 11.81 -17.90 -6.31
N HIS A 204 12.98 -17.27 -6.33
CA HIS A 204 13.44 -16.32 -5.33
C HIS A 204 14.13 -15.12 -6.00
N GLY A 205 14.06 -13.93 -5.38
CA GLY A 205 14.67 -12.72 -5.90
C GLY A 205 14.21 -12.38 -7.33
N SER A 206 15.09 -11.96 -8.21
CA SER A 206 14.78 -11.57 -9.61
C SER A 206 14.11 -12.65 -10.47
N SER A 207 14.06 -13.90 -10.00
CA SER A 207 13.34 -14.96 -10.69
C SER A 207 11.82 -14.92 -10.43
N ILE A 208 11.39 -14.25 -9.36
CA ILE A 208 9.97 -14.02 -9.04
C ILE A 208 9.31 -13.21 -10.14
N ASP A 209 9.93 -12.08 -10.53
CA ASP A 209 9.40 -11.18 -11.56
C ASP A 209 9.16 -11.91 -12.88
N TRP A 210 10.07 -12.82 -13.23
CA TRP A 210 9.88 -13.61 -14.44
C TRP A 210 8.66 -14.53 -14.34
N LEU A 211 8.44 -15.22 -13.20
CA LEU A 211 7.25 -16.05 -13.03
C LEU A 211 5.97 -15.20 -13.04
N LYS A 212 5.95 -14.09 -12.29
CA LYS A 212 4.80 -13.18 -12.26
C LYS A 212 4.49 -12.59 -13.63
N THR A 213 5.51 -12.30 -14.45
CA THR A 213 5.32 -11.72 -15.78
C THR A 213 4.84 -12.72 -16.83
N TYR A 214 5.39 -13.95 -16.83
CA TYR A 214 5.21 -14.87 -17.96
C TYR A 214 4.36 -16.10 -17.66
N VAL A 215 3.96 -16.34 -16.41
CA VAL A 215 3.21 -17.56 -16.07
C VAL A 215 1.81 -17.19 -15.56
N GLN A 216 0.82 -17.84 -16.16
CA GLN A 216 -0.60 -17.62 -15.85
C GLN A 216 -1.31 -18.95 -15.56
N LEU A 217 -2.42 -18.90 -14.84
CA LEU A 217 -3.28 -20.05 -14.61
C LEU A 217 -3.75 -20.66 -15.94
N GLY A 218 -3.85 -21.99 -15.97
CA GLY A 218 -4.29 -22.73 -17.13
C GLY A 218 -3.24 -22.96 -18.22
N MET A 219 -2.04 -22.33 -18.13
CA MET A 219 -0.94 -22.61 -19.06
C MET A 219 -0.53 -24.09 -19.00
N THR A 220 -0.12 -24.62 -20.15
CA THR A 220 0.59 -25.90 -20.14
C THR A 220 2.04 -25.67 -19.71
N ALA A 221 2.55 -26.57 -18.88
CA ALA A 221 3.90 -26.46 -18.35
C ALA A 221 4.64 -27.80 -18.43
N SER A 222 5.91 -27.73 -18.76
CA SER A 222 6.82 -28.89 -18.78
C SER A 222 8.24 -28.46 -18.39
N TYR A 223 9.05 -29.40 -17.94
CA TYR A 223 10.47 -29.13 -17.70
C TYR A 223 11.36 -30.24 -18.28
N ASP A 224 12.54 -29.88 -18.73
CA ASP A 224 13.60 -30.80 -19.10
C ASP A 224 14.73 -30.76 -18.06
N ALA A 225 14.85 -31.82 -17.28
CA ALA A 225 15.87 -31.92 -16.23
C ALA A 225 17.31 -31.97 -16.79
N SER A 226 17.50 -32.47 -18.03
CA SER A 226 18.79 -32.57 -18.68
C SER A 226 19.26 -31.24 -19.26
N ALA A 227 18.36 -30.53 -19.95
CA ALA A 227 18.60 -29.19 -20.47
C ALA A 227 18.49 -28.13 -19.37
N LYS A 228 17.91 -28.47 -18.22
CA LYS A 228 17.56 -27.57 -17.13
C LYS A 228 16.70 -26.39 -17.60
N THR A 229 15.68 -26.66 -18.40
CA THR A 229 14.74 -25.65 -18.88
C THR A 229 13.32 -25.98 -18.43
N VAL A 230 12.57 -24.97 -18.04
CA VAL A 230 11.13 -25.03 -17.83
C VAL A 230 10.45 -24.24 -18.93
N LYS A 231 9.37 -24.78 -19.46
CA LYS A 231 8.59 -24.15 -20.53
C LYS A 231 7.14 -24.06 -20.10
N PHE A 232 6.56 -22.89 -20.33
CA PHE A 232 5.14 -22.59 -20.19
C PHE A 232 4.60 -22.17 -21.56
N SER A 233 3.43 -22.66 -21.94
CA SER A 233 2.77 -22.26 -23.19
C SER A 233 1.42 -21.64 -22.88
N TYR A 234 1.24 -20.40 -23.32
CA TYR A 234 0.00 -19.65 -23.24
C TYR A 234 -0.68 -19.61 -24.62
N ASN A 235 -1.87 -20.11 -24.70
CA ASN A 235 -2.67 -20.18 -25.92
C ASN A 235 -4.17 -20.04 -25.58
N ALA A 236 -5.05 -20.06 -26.58
CA ALA A 236 -6.49 -19.90 -26.38
C ALA A 236 -7.07 -20.94 -25.39
N GLU A 237 -6.58 -22.17 -25.43
CA GLU A 237 -7.02 -23.22 -24.51
C GLU A 237 -6.50 -22.95 -23.06
N SER A 238 -5.30 -22.38 -22.93
CA SER A 238 -4.77 -21.94 -21.64
C SER A 238 -5.61 -20.81 -21.06
N LEU A 239 -5.97 -19.84 -21.88
CA LEU A 239 -6.82 -18.71 -21.48
C LEU A 239 -8.22 -19.20 -21.09
N GLU A 240 -8.83 -20.09 -21.85
CA GLU A 240 -10.12 -20.71 -21.53
C GLU A 240 -10.08 -21.39 -20.14
N ARG A 241 -9.06 -22.21 -19.89
CA ARG A 241 -8.90 -22.90 -18.59
C ARG A 241 -8.65 -21.92 -17.44
N GLY A 242 -7.80 -20.95 -17.65
CA GLY A 242 -7.51 -19.92 -16.64
C GLY A 242 -8.76 -19.11 -16.25
N MET A 243 -9.51 -18.65 -17.25
CA MET A 243 -10.76 -17.93 -17.03
C MET A 243 -11.83 -18.78 -16.32
N ALA A 244 -12.00 -20.03 -16.73
CA ALA A 244 -12.92 -20.94 -16.05
C ALA A 244 -12.50 -21.12 -14.57
N ALA A 245 -11.20 -21.30 -14.30
CA ALA A 245 -10.70 -21.49 -12.94
C ALA A 245 -10.98 -20.27 -12.04
N ILE A 246 -10.67 -19.05 -12.49
CA ILE A 246 -10.92 -17.85 -11.68
C ILE A 246 -12.40 -17.55 -11.46
N LEU A 247 -13.26 -17.79 -12.46
CA LEU A 247 -14.71 -17.63 -12.33
C LEU A 247 -15.31 -18.63 -11.33
N GLU A 248 -14.80 -19.85 -11.28
CA GLU A 248 -15.26 -20.88 -10.33
C GLU A 248 -14.80 -20.64 -8.89
N THR A 249 -13.88 -19.69 -8.62
CA THR A 249 -13.52 -19.29 -7.26
C THR A 249 -14.56 -18.36 -6.61
N LEU A 250 -15.40 -17.67 -7.40
CA LEU A 250 -16.34 -16.68 -6.88
C LEU A 250 -17.53 -17.30 -6.11
N PRO A 251 -18.21 -18.35 -6.61
CA PRO A 251 -19.33 -18.92 -5.86
C PRO A 251 -18.95 -19.45 -4.46
N PRO A 252 -17.84 -20.20 -4.28
CA PRO A 252 -17.40 -20.62 -2.96
C PRO A 252 -17.09 -19.44 -2.02
N ALA A 253 -16.44 -18.38 -2.53
CA ALA A 253 -16.14 -17.19 -1.74
C ALA A 253 -17.41 -16.47 -1.27
N LEU A 254 -18.43 -16.39 -2.15
CA LEU A 254 -19.72 -15.81 -1.77
C LEU A 254 -20.49 -16.68 -0.78
N GLU A 255 -20.40 -17.99 -0.88
CA GLU A 255 -21.03 -18.92 0.06
C GLU A 255 -20.35 -18.86 1.43
N ASP A 256 -19.00 -18.79 1.47
CA ASP A 256 -18.27 -18.56 2.72
C ASP A 256 -18.68 -17.24 3.40
N ALA A 257 -18.85 -16.18 2.61
CA ALA A 257 -19.37 -14.90 3.12
C ALA A 257 -20.78 -15.05 3.72
N LYS A 258 -21.67 -15.82 3.09
CA LYS A 258 -23.01 -16.13 3.63
C LYS A 258 -22.94 -16.92 4.94
N GLU A 259 -22.08 -17.95 4.97
CA GLU A 259 -21.88 -18.75 6.17
C GLU A 259 -21.30 -17.94 7.36
N ASN A 260 -20.55 -16.89 7.08
CA ASN A 260 -19.99 -15.96 8.06
C ASN A 260 -20.90 -14.76 8.33
N PHE A 261 -22.10 -14.70 7.70
CA PHE A 261 -23.07 -13.64 7.86
C PHE A 261 -22.52 -12.24 7.55
N MET A 262 -21.63 -12.12 6.60
CA MET A 262 -21.10 -10.84 6.16
C MET A 262 -22.22 -9.96 5.60
N TYR A 263 -22.22 -8.66 5.93
CA TYR A 263 -23.27 -7.74 5.47
C TYR A 263 -22.97 -7.26 4.05
N LEU A 264 -23.41 -8.07 3.07
CA LEU A 264 -23.21 -7.84 1.64
C LEU A 264 -24.55 -7.73 0.90
N GLN A 265 -24.49 -7.20 -0.32
CA GLN A 265 -25.61 -7.19 -1.27
C GLN A 265 -25.58 -8.47 -2.12
N TYR A 266 -25.96 -9.59 -1.55
CA TYR A 266 -25.83 -10.93 -2.16
C TYR A 266 -26.49 -11.05 -3.53
N ASP A 267 -27.71 -10.52 -3.71
CA ASP A 267 -28.42 -10.55 -5.00
C ASP A 267 -27.62 -9.83 -6.11
N VAL A 268 -27.00 -8.72 -5.78
CA VAL A 268 -26.15 -7.94 -6.71
C VAL A 268 -24.89 -8.75 -7.09
N LEU A 269 -24.22 -9.32 -6.09
CA LEU A 269 -23.01 -10.14 -6.33
C LEU A 269 -23.32 -11.38 -7.14
N GLU A 270 -24.42 -12.09 -6.85
CA GLU A 270 -24.86 -13.25 -7.64
C GLU A 270 -25.16 -12.86 -9.09
N GLN A 271 -25.80 -11.71 -9.32
CA GLN A 271 -26.04 -11.18 -10.65
C GLN A 271 -24.73 -10.86 -11.37
N GLN A 272 -23.79 -10.17 -10.73
CA GLN A 272 -22.49 -9.81 -11.30
C GLN A 272 -21.67 -11.07 -11.66
N ILE A 273 -21.69 -12.10 -10.80
CA ILE A 273 -21.05 -13.40 -11.10
C ILE A 273 -21.69 -14.04 -12.34
N ALA A 274 -23.02 -14.04 -12.42
CA ALA A 274 -23.74 -14.60 -13.58
C ALA A 274 -23.42 -13.84 -14.87
N GLU A 275 -23.34 -12.51 -14.80
CA GLU A 275 -22.97 -11.66 -15.94
C GLU A 275 -21.54 -11.91 -16.40
N ALA A 276 -20.57 -12.03 -15.49
CA ALA A 276 -19.17 -12.34 -15.82
C ALA A 276 -19.05 -13.73 -16.48
N LYS A 277 -19.72 -14.75 -15.92
CA LYS A 277 -19.78 -16.10 -16.50
C LYS A 277 -20.41 -16.09 -17.90
N LYS A 278 -21.49 -15.32 -18.09
CA LYS A 278 -22.16 -15.19 -19.39
C LYS A 278 -21.26 -14.50 -20.41
N LEU A 279 -20.61 -13.41 -20.04
CA LEU A 279 -19.71 -12.68 -20.94
C LEU A 279 -18.58 -13.58 -21.43
N PHE A 280 -17.96 -14.34 -20.54
CA PHE A 280 -16.95 -15.34 -20.89
C PHE A 280 -17.51 -16.43 -21.82
N ALA A 281 -18.67 -16.99 -21.50
CA ALA A 281 -19.28 -18.05 -22.33
C ALA A 281 -19.63 -17.56 -23.75
N ASP A 282 -20.14 -16.35 -23.88
CA ASP A 282 -20.45 -15.70 -25.15
C ASP A 282 -19.17 -15.47 -25.99
N ALA A 283 -18.10 -14.97 -25.35
CA ALA A 283 -16.80 -14.76 -26.00
C ALA A 283 -16.17 -16.08 -26.47
N LEU A 284 -16.22 -17.12 -25.64
CA LEU A 284 -15.73 -18.47 -25.99
C LEU A 284 -16.50 -19.07 -27.15
N ALA A 285 -17.82 -18.91 -27.18
CA ALA A 285 -18.65 -19.37 -28.29
C ALA A 285 -18.33 -18.63 -29.58
N ALA A 286 -18.12 -17.31 -29.52
CA ALA A 286 -17.71 -16.50 -30.66
C ALA A 286 -16.34 -16.93 -31.19
N HIS A 287 -15.35 -17.14 -30.30
CA HIS A 287 -14.01 -17.59 -30.65
C HIS A 287 -14.05 -18.97 -31.35
N ARG A 288 -14.83 -19.93 -30.82
CA ARG A 288 -14.98 -21.25 -31.40
C ARG A 288 -15.69 -21.26 -32.77
N ASN A 289 -16.38 -20.17 -33.15
CA ASN A 289 -17.01 -19.94 -34.45
C ASN A 289 -16.17 -19.03 -35.36
N ASP A 290 -14.88 -19.29 -35.46
CA ASP A 290 -13.91 -18.54 -36.25
C ASP A 290 -13.67 -17.08 -35.78
N GLY A 291 -13.90 -16.76 -34.47
CA GLY A 291 -13.52 -15.48 -33.86
C GLY A 291 -12.00 -15.38 -33.71
N SER A 292 -11.48 -14.13 -33.65
CA SER A 292 -10.04 -13.90 -33.50
C SER A 292 -9.58 -14.19 -32.08
N ASP A 293 -8.35 -14.69 -31.93
CA ASP A 293 -7.68 -14.90 -30.63
C ASP A 293 -7.58 -13.60 -29.84
N ARG A 294 -7.35 -12.46 -30.54
CA ARG A 294 -7.25 -11.15 -29.93
C ARG A 294 -8.57 -10.67 -29.33
N GLU A 295 -9.67 -10.80 -30.07
CA GLU A 295 -10.99 -10.41 -29.55
C GLU A 295 -11.37 -11.26 -28.33
N PHE A 296 -11.08 -12.56 -28.38
CA PHE A 296 -11.29 -13.45 -27.25
C PHE A 296 -10.46 -13.04 -26.04
N ALA A 297 -9.17 -12.78 -26.24
CA ALA A 297 -8.31 -12.33 -25.14
C ALA A 297 -8.75 -10.99 -24.54
N THR A 298 -9.12 -10.02 -25.38
CA THR A 298 -9.63 -8.69 -24.91
C THR A 298 -10.88 -8.85 -24.04
N VAL A 299 -11.82 -9.73 -24.42
CA VAL A 299 -13.01 -9.97 -23.58
C VAL A 299 -12.63 -10.70 -22.28
N CYS A 300 -11.67 -11.63 -22.34
CA CYS A 300 -11.17 -12.29 -21.13
C CYS A 300 -10.50 -11.30 -20.16
N ASP A 301 -9.84 -10.26 -20.66
CA ASP A 301 -9.30 -9.18 -19.81
C ASP A 301 -10.43 -8.45 -19.08
N VAL A 302 -11.48 -8.05 -19.79
CA VAL A 302 -12.66 -7.44 -19.17
C VAL A 302 -13.30 -8.36 -18.13
N VAL A 303 -13.33 -9.68 -18.38
CA VAL A 303 -13.84 -10.65 -17.40
C VAL A 303 -12.91 -10.72 -16.18
N THR A 304 -11.60 -10.69 -16.38
CA THR A 304 -10.62 -10.69 -15.28
C THR A 304 -10.82 -9.47 -14.37
N ASP A 305 -10.97 -8.28 -14.94
CA ASP A 305 -11.23 -7.05 -14.18
C ASP A 305 -12.56 -7.16 -13.40
N LYS A 306 -13.63 -7.67 -14.06
CA LYS A 306 -14.89 -7.91 -13.36
C LYS A 306 -14.75 -8.91 -12.21
N VAL A 307 -13.99 -9.98 -12.39
CA VAL A 307 -13.71 -10.96 -11.32
C VAL A 307 -12.97 -10.30 -10.16
N ALA A 308 -11.99 -9.45 -10.44
CA ALA A 308 -11.27 -8.70 -9.42
C ALA A 308 -12.21 -7.78 -8.62
N VAL A 309 -13.06 -7.00 -9.29
CA VAL A 309 -14.07 -6.13 -8.66
C VAL A 309 -15.05 -6.94 -7.82
N ILE A 310 -15.60 -8.05 -8.37
CA ILE A 310 -16.55 -8.91 -7.63
C ILE A 310 -15.88 -9.48 -6.38
N ARG A 311 -14.67 -10.02 -6.51
CA ARG A 311 -13.93 -10.59 -5.38
C ARG A 311 -13.69 -9.56 -4.29
N SER A 312 -13.27 -8.36 -4.66
CA SER A 312 -13.04 -7.25 -3.73
C SER A 312 -14.34 -6.74 -3.11
N SER A 313 -15.47 -6.89 -3.82
CA SER A 313 -16.81 -6.55 -3.32
C SER A 313 -17.38 -7.58 -2.34
N ILE A 314 -16.78 -8.79 -2.27
CA ILE A 314 -17.02 -9.76 -1.20
C ILE A 314 -16.21 -9.33 0.04
N SER A 315 -16.44 -8.11 0.48
CA SER A 315 -15.90 -7.49 1.68
C SER A 315 -16.94 -6.55 2.26
N GLU A 316 -16.99 -6.39 3.57
CA GLU A 316 -17.91 -5.46 4.20
C GLU A 316 -17.56 -4.01 3.88
N SER A 317 -18.58 -3.17 3.76
CA SER A 317 -18.43 -1.72 3.57
C SER A 317 -19.15 -1.01 4.70
N TYR A 318 -18.41 -0.50 5.66
CA TYR A 318 -18.95 0.13 6.84
C TYR A 318 -19.51 1.53 6.55
N THR A 319 -20.52 1.95 7.35
CA THR A 319 -21.10 3.30 7.29
C THR A 319 -20.42 4.28 8.23
N VAL A 320 -19.54 3.77 9.12
CA VAL A 320 -18.65 4.57 9.97
C VAL A 320 -17.26 3.96 9.86
N GLN A 321 -16.36 4.72 9.26
CA GLN A 321 -15.02 4.23 8.93
C GLN A 321 -14.12 5.42 8.64
N TYR A 322 -12.87 5.39 9.07
CA TYR A 322 -11.87 6.31 8.57
C TYR A 322 -11.55 6.00 7.11
N ARG A 323 -11.68 7.00 6.25
CA ARG A 323 -11.21 7.03 4.87
C ARG A 323 -10.36 8.27 4.74
N ALA A 324 -9.14 8.15 5.22
CA ALA A 324 -8.24 9.28 5.38
C ALA A 324 -7.21 9.34 4.25
N VAL A 325 -6.61 10.51 4.08
CA VAL A 325 -5.53 10.72 3.14
C VAL A 325 -4.54 11.74 3.69
N TRP A 326 -3.25 11.46 3.58
CA TRP A 326 -2.21 12.47 3.84
C TRP A 326 -2.11 13.44 2.68
N VAL A 327 -2.00 14.71 2.98
CA VAL A 327 -1.93 15.78 1.99
C VAL A 327 -0.80 16.73 2.31
N ARG A 328 0.16 16.88 1.39
CA ARG A 328 1.10 17.99 1.38
C ARG A 328 0.47 19.18 0.64
N PRO A 329 0.22 20.31 1.30
CA PRO A 329 -0.40 21.46 0.67
C PRO A 329 0.43 22.03 -0.49
N SER A 330 -0.20 22.20 -1.64
CA SER A 330 0.40 22.83 -2.83
C SER A 330 -0.50 23.91 -3.46
N GLN A 331 -1.71 24.04 -2.98
CA GLN A 331 -2.74 24.97 -3.49
C GLN A 331 -2.32 26.41 -3.23
N LYS A 332 -2.59 27.29 -4.20
CA LYS A 332 -2.15 28.70 -4.17
C LYS A 332 -3.17 29.64 -3.53
N SER A 333 -4.35 29.15 -3.17
CA SER A 333 -5.42 29.94 -2.56
C SER A 333 -6.40 29.06 -1.77
N ALA A 334 -7.12 29.65 -0.81
CA ALA A 334 -8.20 28.98 -0.08
C ALA A 334 -9.30 28.42 -1.03
N LYS A 335 -9.53 29.07 -2.19
CA LYS A 335 -10.47 28.55 -3.20
C LYS A 335 -9.97 27.25 -3.84
N GLU A 336 -8.68 27.15 -4.10
CA GLU A 336 -8.09 25.91 -4.65
C GLU A 336 -8.08 24.81 -3.59
N VAL A 337 -7.85 25.14 -2.32
CA VAL A 337 -8.03 24.18 -1.21
C VAL A 337 -9.45 23.67 -1.15
N ASP A 338 -10.46 24.56 -1.19
CA ASP A 338 -11.88 24.17 -1.19
C ASP A 338 -12.23 23.22 -2.36
N ALA A 339 -11.68 23.48 -3.54
CA ALA A 339 -11.89 22.63 -4.71
C ALA A 339 -11.22 21.25 -4.54
N TYR A 340 -10.00 21.21 -4.03
CA TYR A 340 -9.23 19.98 -3.83
C TYR A 340 -9.85 19.09 -2.72
N VAL A 341 -10.26 19.70 -1.62
CA VAL A 341 -10.96 18.98 -0.54
C VAL A 341 -12.27 18.41 -1.04
N LYS A 342 -13.00 19.16 -1.89
CA LYS A 342 -14.22 18.65 -2.52
C LYS A 342 -13.94 17.46 -3.43
N GLU A 343 -12.88 17.49 -4.21
CA GLU A 343 -12.49 16.40 -5.11
C GLU A 343 -12.19 15.11 -4.31
N LEU A 344 -11.44 15.24 -3.21
CA LEU A 344 -11.18 14.13 -2.29
C LEU A 344 -12.46 13.61 -1.63
N HIS A 345 -13.34 14.49 -1.18
CA HIS A 345 -14.64 14.10 -0.64
C HIS A 345 -15.48 13.33 -1.67
N ASP A 346 -15.55 13.83 -2.91
CA ASP A 346 -16.31 13.18 -3.99
C ASP A 346 -15.69 11.80 -4.36
N ALA A 347 -14.39 11.60 -4.11
CA ALA A 347 -13.68 10.32 -4.24
C ALA A 347 -13.79 9.42 -3.00
N GLY A 348 -14.66 9.73 -2.05
CA GLY A 348 -14.96 8.88 -0.89
C GLY A 348 -14.13 9.13 0.37
N ILE A 349 -13.25 10.13 0.37
CA ILE A 349 -12.47 10.52 1.55
C ILE A 349 -13.33 11.32 2.53
N ASN A 350 -13.18 11.06 3.83
CA ASN A 350 -13.88 11.78 4.90
C ASN A 350 -12.95 12.37 5.96
N THR A 351 -11.65 12.23 5.81
CA THR A 351 -10.63 12.75 6.74
C THR A 351 -9.39 13.17 5.96
N ILE A 352 -8.85 14.34 6.23
CA ILE A 352 -7.62 14.83 5.62
C ILE A 352 -6.57 15.06 6.70
N CYS A 353 -5.44 14.38 6.61
CA CYS A 353 -4.24 14.60 7.40
C CYS A 353 -3.36 15.61 6.65
N VAL A 354 -3.50 16.90 6.98
CA VAL A 354 -2.77 17.98 6.29
C VAL A 354 -1.39 18.20 6.90
N GLU A 355 -0.33 18.15 6.07
CA GLU A 355 1.05 18.34 6.55
C GLU A 355 1.28 19.78 7.01
N GLY A 356 1.61 19.91 8.30
CA GLY A 356 1.76 21.20 8.98
C GLY A 356 3.12 21.85 8.83
N ASN A 357 4.17 21.05 8.61
CA ASN A 357 5.54 21.54 8.48
C ASN A 357 6.34 20.76 7.44
N PHE A 358 6.88 21.45 6.47
CA PHE A 358 7.76 20.94 5.41
C PHE A 358 8.61 22.10 4.84
N ASN A 359 9.59 21.82 4.01
CA ASN A 359 10.44 22.82 3.34
C ASN A 359 10.99 23.90 4.29
N ASN A 360 11.44 23.49 5.49
CA ASN A 360 11.99 24.37 6.53
C ASN A 360 11.00 25.41 7.09
N GLY A 361 9.70 25.17 6.99
CA GLY A 361 8.68 26.09 7.49
C GLY A 361 7.39 25.41 7.90
N VAL A 362 6.41 26.20 8.30
CA VAL A 362 5.08 25.75 8.70
C VAL A 362 3.98 26.41 7.85
N ILE A 363 2.82 25.76 7.72
CA ILE A 363 1.73 26.24 6.86
C ILE A 363 0.78 27.23 7.55
N MET A 364 0.81 27.28 8.89
CA MET A 364 -0.06 28.14 9.70
C MET A 364 0.60 29.47 10.04
N ASN A 365 -0.21 30.43 10.48
CA ASN A 365 0.30 31.67 11.05
C ASN A 365 1.01 31.40 12.38
N THR A 366 2.11 32.09 12.62
CA THR A 366 2.95 31.91 13.81
C THR A 366 3.05 33.19 14.65
N PRO A 367 3.29 33.10 15.97
CA PRO A 367 3.62 34.27 16.80
C PRO A 367 4.83 35.04 16.26
N LYS A 368 4.89 36.33 16.54
CA LYS A 368 5.92 37.24 16.00
C LYS A 368 7.35 36.77 16.24
N ASP A 369 7.63 36.20 17.40
CA ASP A 369 8.98 35.79 17.82
C ASP A 369 9.15 34.25 17.77
N CYS A 370 8.31 33.55 17.01
CA CYS A 370 8.38 32.10 16.86
C CYS A 370 9.65 31.71 16.11
N LEU A 371 10.27 30.61 16.54
CA LEU A 371 11.40 30.01 15.81
C LEU A 371 10.95 29.39 14.50
N PHE A 372 9.75 28.81 14.48
CA PHE A 372 9.14 28.36 13.23
C PHE A 372 8.68 29.56 12.40
N GLN A 373 8.98 29.52 11.10
CA GLN A 373 8.55 30.54 10.17
C GLN A 373 7.53 29.97 9.21
N ARG A 374 6.54 30.76 8.83
CA ARG A 374 5.58 30.36 7.82
C ARG A 374 6.27 30.21 6.47
N ILE A 375 5.88 29.18 5.71
CA ILE A 375 6.33 28.94 4.34
C ILE A 375 5.96 30.16 3.48
N LYS A 376 6.98 30.79 2.84
CA LYS A 376 6.85 32.08 2.18
C LYS A 376 6.08 32.05 0.86
N THR A 377 5.94 30.87 0.25
CA THR A 377 5.20 30.67 -1.00
C THR A 377 3.69 30.81 -0.82
N PHE A 378 3.19 30.61 0.39
CA PHE A 378 1.77 30.80 0.68
C PHE A 378 1.50 32.23 1.17
N ASN A 379 0.53 32.89 0.51
CA ASN A 379 0.09 34.27 0.85
C ASN A 379 -1.22 34.29 1.67
N TYR A 380 -1.70 33.13 2.09
CA TYR A 380 -2.93 32.93 2.88
C TYR A 380 -2.66 31.94 4.02
N ASP A 381 -3.58 31.82 4.97
CA ASP A 381 -3.50 30.85 6.05
C ASP A 381 -3.96 29.49 5.54
N VAL A 382 -3.01 28.61 5.27
CA VAL A 382 -3.26 27.32 4.63
C VAL A 382 -4.00 26.39 5.56
N LEU A 383 -3.57 26.29 6.84
CA LEU A 383 -4.23 25.41 7.81
C LEU A 383 -5.70 25.81 8.01
N GLN A 384 -5.98 27.13 8.17
CA GLN A 384 -7.35 27.59 8.31
C GLN A 384 -8.19 27.25 7.08
N ALA A 385 -7.61 27.36 5.88
CA ALA A 385 -8.33 27.02 4.65
C ALA A 385 -8.69 25.52 4.54
N TYR A 386 -7.81 24.63 5.03
CA TYR A 386 -8.12 23.20 5.10
C TYR A 386 -9.16 22.89 6.16
N VAL A 387 -9.06 23.47 7.36
CA VAL A 387 -10.08 23.31 8.42
C VAL A 387 -11.46 23.75 7.91
N ASP A 388 -11.55 24.96 7.32
CA ASP A 388 -12.81 25.49 6.81
C ASP A 388 -13.40 24.61 5.69
N ALA A 389 -12.56 24.10 4.80
CA ALA A 389 -13.00 23.26 3.70
C ALA A 389 -13.42 21.86 4.17
N CYS A 390 -12.66 21.22 5.06
CA CYS A 390 -13.02 19.91 5.62
C CYS A 390 -14.36 19.97 6.34
N HIS A 391 -14.53 20.92 7.28
CA HIS A 391 -15.78 21.07 8.03
C HIS A 391 -16.98 21.42 7.14
N LYS A 392 -16.75 22.22 6.08
CA LYS A 392 -17.79 22.53 5.07
C LYS A 392 -18.35 21.28 4.40
N TYR A 393 -17.51 20.29 4.14
CA TYR A 393 -17.91 19.04 3.47
C TYR A 393 -18.18 17.89 4.46
N GLY A 394 -18.18 18.15 5.77
CA GLY A 394 -18.44 17.15 6.80
C GLY A 394 -17.30 16.14 6.96
N MET A 395 -16.07 16.61 6.78
CA MET A 395 -14.84 15.84 6.94
C MET A 395 -14.07 16.28 8.16
N GLU A 396 -13.28 15.38 8.76
CA GLU A 396 -12.30 15.73 9.79
C GLU A 396 -11.04 16.33 9.15
N CYS A 397 -10.44 17.31 9.85
CA CYS A 397 -9.15 17.92 9.50
C CYS A 397 -8.11 17.59 10.57
N HIS A 398 -7.24 16.63 10.29
CA HIS A 398 -6.13 16.25 11.14
C HIS A 398 -4.89 17.06 10.78
N LEU A 399 -4.18 17.58 11.76
CA LEU A 399 -2.92 18.28 11.52
C LEU A 399 -1.75 17.31 11.67
N TRP A 400 -1.23 16.86 10.55
CA TRP A 400 -0.05 16.01 10.46
C TRP A 400 1.22 16.82 10.65
N MET A 401 1.97 16.56 11.72
CA MET A 401 3.18 17.28 12.07
C MET A 401 4.40 16.36 12.15
N ALA A 402 5.44 16.68 11.40
CA ALA A 402 6.76 16.09 11.60
C ALA A 402 7.38 16.63 12.91
N ILE A 403 7.29 15.85 14.00
CA ILE A 403 7.56 16.32 15.37
C ILE A 403 9.03 16.56 15.63
N MET A 404 9.88 15.58 15.32
CA MET A 404 11.32 15.70 15.56
C MET A 404 12.07 16.27 14.36
N GLU A 405 11.55 16.11 13.15
CA GLU A 405 12.16 16.70 11.97
C GLU A 405 11.97 18.22 11.93
N VAL A 406 13.06 18.92 11.74
CA VAL A 406 13.07 20.39 11.69
C VAL A 406 13.59 20.94 10.37
N GLY A 407 13.72 20.10 9.36
CA GLY A 407 14.01 20.45 7.99
C GLY A 407 15.39 20.02 7.48
N HIS A 408 15.76 20.53 6.31
CA HIS A 408 17.00 20.19 5.61
C HIS A 408 18.14 21.15 5.94
N SER A 409 19.37 20.61 6.01
CA SER A 409 20.61 21.38 6.17
C SER A 409 20.97 22.23 4.95
N LYS A 410 20.46 21.82 3.79
CA LYS A 410 20.63 22.51 2.51
C LYS A 410 19.24 22.83 1.97
N GLY A 411 18.86 23.96 1.81
CA GLY A 411 17.56 24.28 1.26
C GLY A 411 17.31 25.75 1.20
N GLN A 412 16.37 26.12 0.40
CA GLN A 412 15.86 27.46 0.39
C GLN A 412 15.28 27.74 1.77
N TYR A 413 15.66 28.89 2.35
CA TYR A 413 15.25 29.30 3.71
C TYR A 413 15.89 28.51 4.88
N TYR A 414 17.01 27.83 4.69
CA TYR A 414 17.71 27.17 5.81
C TYR A 414 18.00 28.12 6.99
N SER A 415 18.38 29.38 6.71
CA SER A 415 18.62 30.40 7.77
C SER A 415 17.36 30.75 8.57
N ASP A 416 16.17 30.43 8.08
CA ASP A 416 14.90 30.65 8.80
C ASP A 416 14.50 29.41 9.62
N ASN A 417 15.20 28.30 9.42
CA ASN A 417 14.96 27.03 10.08
C ASN A 417 15.33 27.06 11.57
N ILE A 418 14.57 26.34 12.38
CA ILE A 418 14.85 26.16 13.81
C ILE A 418 16.22 25.53 14.06
N ALA A 419 16.62 24.55 13.23
CA ALA A 419 17.92 23.89 13.30
C ALA A 419 19.09 24.88 13.12
N TYR A 420 18.95 25.88 12.28
CA TYR A 420 19.98 26.91 12.10
C TYR A 420 20.05 27.87 13.32
N LYS A 421 18.90 28.16 13.94
CA LYS A 421 18.80 29.08 15.07
C LYS A 421 19.18 28.43 16.40
N LYS A 422 18.97 27.12 16.51
CA LYS A 422 19.15 26.32 17.72
C LYS A 422 19.90 25.01 17.41
N PRO A 423 21.13 25.09 16.86
CA PRO A 423 21.89 23.89 16.51
C PRO A 423 22.20 22.99 17.73
N GLU A 424 22.18 23.55 18.93
CA GLU A 424 22.36 22.83 20.20
C GLU A 424 21.16 21.92 20.56
N TRP A 425 20.03 22.01 19.85
CA TRP A 425 18.88 21.16 20.03
C TRP A 425 18.91 19.92 19.16
N LEU A 426 19.80 19.89 18.14
CA LEU A 426 19.83 18.84 17.15
C LEU A 426 20.35 17.52 17.71
N SER A 427 19.72 16.44 17.32
CA SER A 427 20.23 15.09 17.50
C SER A 427 21.49 14.90 16.66
N LEU A 428 22.49 14.26 17.21
CA LEU A 428 23.74 13.93 16.54
C LEU A 428 23.81 12.42 16.33
N ASN A 429 24.34 12.01 15.19
CA ASN A 429 24.64 10.59 14.98
C ASN A 429 25.93 10.18 15.72
N GLN A 430 26.26 8.90 15.69
CA GLN A 430 27.45 8.35 16.35
C GLN A 430 28.78 8.96 15.86
N ASN A 431 28.78 9.68 14.74
CA ASN A 431 29.95 10.40 14.19
C ASN A 431 29.91 11.89 14.49
N GLY A 432 28.94 12.37 15.27
CA GLY A 432 28.77 13.77 15.63
C GLY A 432 28.17 14.65 14.53
N THR A 433 27.51 14.08 13.52
CA THR A 433 26.85 14.79 12.42
C THR A 433 25.37 14.99 12.74
N PRO A 434 24.80 16.20 12.52
CA PRO A 434 23.42 16.50 12.90
C PRO A 434 22.39 16.17 11.80
N HIS A 435 22.78 15.69 10.65
CA HIS A 435 21.89 15.37 9.53
C HIS A 435 22.14 13.94 9.00
N ASN A 436 21.12 13.37 8.42
CA ASN A 436 21.18 12.11 7.70
C ASN A 436 21.79 12.28 6.29
N PRO A 437 21.99 11.22 5.49
CA PRO A 437 22.50 11.32 4.12
C PRO A 437 21.66 12.21 3.21
N ASP A 438 20.37 12.33 3.48
CA ASP A 438 19.41 13.13 2.71
C ASP A 438 19.33 14.57 3.24
N ASP A 439 20.25 14.96 4.12
CA ASP A 439 20.34 16.30 4.73
C ASP A 439 19.21 16.66 5.70
N PHE A 440 18.35 15.73 6.08
CA PHE A 440 17.34 15.95 7.13
C PHE A 440 17.98 16.08 8.51
N MET A 441 17.44 16.98 9.31
CA MET A 441 17.87 17.26 10.68
C MET A 441 16.71 17.05 11.65
N MET A 442 16.99 16.43 12.79
CA MET A 442 16.00 16.15 13.81
C MET A 442 16.43 16.77 15.14
N ILE A 443 15.44 17.18 15.94
CA ILE A 443 15.66 17.58 17.33
C ILE A 443 15.95 16.32 18.16
N ASP A 444 16.83 16.47 19.15
CA ASP A 444 17.07 15.40 20.12
C ASP A 444 15.91 15.34 21.14
N PRO A 445 15.15 14.23 21.17
CA PRO A 445 14.09 14.03 22.17
C PRO A 445 14.57 14.18 23.62
N ALA A 446 15.86 13.96 23.89
CA ALA A 446 16.44 14.13 25.22
C ALA A 446 16.66 15.60 25.62
N ASN A 447 16.49 16.56 24.71
CA ASN A 447 16.63 17.98 24.98
C ASN A 447 15.34 18.57 25.56
N ASP A 448 15.32 18.86 26.87
CA ASP A 448 14.13 19.39 27.56
C ASP A 448 13.71 20.77 27.08
N GLU A 449 14.66 21.67 26.77
CA GLU A 449 14.37 23.01 26.28
C GLU A 449 13.65 22.95 24.93
N ALA A 450 14.12 22.06 24.05
CA ALA A 450 13.53 21.84 22.75
C ALA A 450 12.12 21.25 22.88
N ARG A 451 11.95 20.20 23.72
CA ARG A 451 10.65 19.58 23.96
C ARG A 451 9.63 20.60 24.51
N GLU A 452 10.01 21.39 25.52
CA GLU A 452 9.14 22.44 26.09
C GLU A 452 8.75 23.47 25.02
N TYR A 453 9.71 23.91 24.20
CA TYR A 453 9.42 24.83 23.10
C TYR A 453 8.43 24.28 22.09
N LEU A 454 8.62 23.04 21.66
CA LEU A 454 7.73 22.36 20.70
C LEU A 454 6.32 22.22 21.27
N VAL A 455 6.18 21.72 22.48
CA VAL A 455 4.87 21.58 23.15
C VAL A 455 4.15 22.93 23.29
N ASN A 456 4.87 24.00 23.64
CA ASN A 456 4.29 25.36 23.70
C ASN A 456 3.85 25.86 22.31
N PHE A 457 4.58 25.54 21.25
CA PHE A 457 4.18 25.85 19.88
C PHE A 457 2.94 25.06 19.45
N TYR A 458 2.86 23.77 19.80
CA TYR A 458 1.69 22.94 19.51
C TYR A 458 0.46 23.42 20.32
N GLU A 459 0.65 23.85 21.57
CA GLU A 459 -0.42 24.48 22.35
C GLU A 459 -0.96 25.74 21.65
N TYR A 460 -0.06 26.58 21.08
CA TYR A 460 -0.49 27.73 20.31
C TYR A 460 -1.37 27.32 19.12
N ILE A 461 -0.99 26.28 18.37
CA ILE A 461 -1.76 25.81 17.21
C ILE A 461 -3.15 25.33 17.68
N ILE A 462 -3.21 24.44 18.66
CA ILE A 462 -4.44 23.85 19.17
C ILE A 462 -5.40 24.91 19.72
N ARG A 463 -4.89 25.99 20.29
CA ARG A 463 -5.72 27.11 20.77
C ARG A 463 -6.28 28.00 19.68
N ASN A 464 -5.64 28.05 18.51
CA ASN A 464 -5.98 29.03 17.47
C ASN A 464 -6.60 28.42 16.22
N TYR A 465 -6.57 27.09 16.05
CA TYR A 465 -7.13 26.39 14.90
C TYR A 465 -8.08 25.29 15.36
N ASP A 466 -9.20 25.17 14.68
CA ASP A 466 -10.25 24.20 14.99
C ASP A 466 -9.95 22.85 14.30
N ILE A 467 -8.76 22.30 14.61
CA ILE A 467 -8.38 20.97 14.13
C ILE A 467 -9.07 19.89 14.96
N ASP A 468 -9.39 18.76 14.33
CA ASP A 468 -10.05 17.61 14.97
C ASP A 468 -9.05 16.66 15.62
N CYS A 469 -7.85 16.52 15.02
CA CYS A 469 -6.77 15.68 15.53
C CYS A 469 -5.42 16.36 15.36
N PHE A 470 -4.51 16.11 16.31
CA PHE A 470 -3.09 16.44 16.20
C PHE A 470 -2.30 15.15 15.96
N GLU A 471 -1.63 15.03 14.83
CA GLU A 471 -0.97 13.82 14.38
C GLU A 471 0.55 13.91 14.49
N LEU A 472 1.16 12.90 15.13
CA LEU A 472 2.58 12.83 15.44
C LEU A 472 3.30 11.96 14.39
N ASP A 473 3.89 12.59 13.38
CA ASP A 473 4.83 11.91 12.49
C ASP A 473 6.28 12.26 12.88
N TYR A 474 7.24 11.49 12.39
CA TYR A 474 8.66 11.59 12.79
C TYR A 474 8.85 11.67 14.31
N ILE A 475 7.93 11.05 15.03
CA ILE A 475 7.99 10.90 16.50
C ILE A 475 8.95 9.75 16.84
N ARG A 476 10.20 9.93 16.49
CA ARG A 476 11.24 8.89 16.51
C ARG A 476 12.64 9.50 16.45
N TYR A 477 13.66 8.71 16.75
CA TYR A 477 15.00 8.98 16.27
C TYR A 477 15.13 8.53 14.81
N TYR A 478 16.00 9.19 14.06
CA TYR A 478 16.40 8.66 12.77
C TYR A 478 17.37 7.52 13.00
N SER A 479 17.08 6.36 12.43
CA SER A 479 17.94 5.18 12.51
C SER A 479 17.97 4.45 11.18
N ARG A 480 19.15 4.09 10.72
CA ARG A 480 19.41 3.21 9.58
C ARG A 480 20.50 2.22 9.99
N SER A 481 20.68 1.16 9.19
CA SER A 481 21.70 0.13 9.44
C SER A 481 23.11 0.66 9.65
N ASP A 482 23.43 1.84 9.12
CA ASP A 482 24.74 2.50 9.17
C ASP A 482 24.79 3.78 10.02
N LEU A 483 23.64 4.30 10.45
CA LEU A 483 23.52 5.53 11.24
C LEU A 483 22.58 5.36 12.42
N ASP A 484 23.04 5.77 13.58
CA ASP A 484 22.31 5.78 14.84
C ASP A 484 22.43 7.16 15.48
N PHE A 485 21.33 7.71 15.98
CA PHE A 485 21.23 9.08 16.48
C PHE A 485 20.97 9.13 17.99
N GLY A 486 21.10 10.34 18.57
CA GLY A 486 20.91 10.58 20.00
C GLY A 486 22.21 10.76 20.77
N TYR A 487 23.36 10.92 20.10
CA TYR A 487 24.68 11.05 20.73
C TYR A 487 25.01 12.50 21.08
N THR A 488 24.24 13.08 21.99
CA THR A 488 24.34 14.46 22.44
C THR A 488 24.75 14.58 23.91
N GLU A 489 25.29 15.70 24.31
CA GLU A 489 25.60 15.96 25.73
C GLU A 489 24.35 15.88 26.63
N ALA A 490 23.21 16.34 26.14
CA ALA A 490 21.94 16.29 26.89
C ALA A 490 21.53 14.83 27.14
N ALA A 491 21.58 13.98 26.12
CA ALA A 491 21.26 12.57 26.24
C ALA A 491 22.26 11.84 27.14
N PHE A 492 23.54 12.08 26.98
CA PHE A 492 24.57 11.44 27.82
C PHE A 492 24.41 11.77 29.30
N LYS A 493 24.14 13.04 29.58
CA LYS A 493 23.95 13.50 30.98
C LYS A 493 22.73 12.80 31.60
N LYS A 494 21.60 12.77 30.94
CA LYS A 494 20.38 12.13 31.44
C LYS A 494 20.55 10.61 31.58
N PHE A 495 21.22 9.99 30.63
CA PHE A 495 21.51 8.57 30.67
C PHE A 495 22.37 8.22 31.90
N GLU A 496 23.44 9.00 32.15
CA GLU A 496 24.29 8.78 33.33
C GLU A 496 23.54 9.06 34.65
N GLU A 497 22.69 10.08 34.70
CA GLU A 497 21.84 10.34 35.86
C GLU A 497 20.87 9.21 36.18
N GLN A 498 20.39 8.49 35.15
CA GLN A 498 19.42 7.41 35.31
C GLN A 498 20.08 6.04 35.55
N TYR A 499 21.16 5.71 34.84
CA TYR A 499 21.73 4.37 34.81
C TYR A 499 23.10 4.22 35.49
N HIS A 500 23.82 5.32 35.72
CA HIS A 500 25.09 5.37 36.48
C HIS A 500 26.22 4.45 35.97
N TYR A 501 26.36 4.34 34.66
CA TYR A 501 27.42 3.52 34.04
C TYR A 501 28.84 4.13 34.18
N GLY A 502 28.96 5.44 34.37
CA GLY A 502 30.24 6.12 34.44
C GLY A 502 31.00 6.18 33.12
N VAL A 503 30.31 5.95 32.00
CA VAL A 503 30.88 5.99 30.65
C VAL A 503 29.94 6.73 29.70
N THR A 504 30.51 7.40 28.72
CA THR A 504 29.73 8.03 27.65
C THR A 504 29.37 6.95 26.62
N PRO A 505 28.09 6.74 26.31
CA PRO A 505 27.67 5.79 25.29
C PRO A 505 28.29 6.07 23.90
N THR A 506 28.66 5.01 23.22
CA THR A 506 29.10 5.01 21.83
C THR A 506 28.35 3.92 21.08
N TYR A 507 28.38 3.92 19.75
CA TYR A 507 27.77 2.85 18.95
C TYR A 507 28.57 1.56 19.12
N ASP A 508 28.22 0.80 20.14
CA ASP A 508 28.77 -0.51 20.44
C ASP A 508 27.65 -1.44 20.94
N THR A 509 27.09 -2.21 20.03
CA THR A 509 25.97 -3.13 20.29
C THR A 509 26.31 -4.26 21.28
N LYS A 510 27.60 -4.44 21.64
CA LYS A 510 28.08 -5.43 22.62
C LYS A 510 28.41 -4.82 23.97
N ALA A 511 28.31 -3.51 24.09
CA ALA A 511 28.57 -2.83 25.35
C ALA A 511 27.50 -3.18 26.39
N ALA A 512 27.92 -3.28 27.67
CA ALA A 512 27.01 -3.63 28.77
C ALA A 512 25.84 -2.63 28.93
N TYR A 513 26.01 -1.40 28.47
CA TYR A 513 25.02 -0.34 28.56
C TYR A 513 24.07 -0.31 27.32
N TRP A 514 24.31 -1.09 26.26
CA TRP A 514 23.65 -0.91 24.96
C TRP A 514 22.12 -1.03 25.04
N GLU A 515 21.62 -2.07 25.69
CA GLU A 515 20.18 -2.25 25.85
C GLU A 515 19.52 -1.15 26.71
N ASP A 516 20.20 -0.68 27.75
CA ASP A 516 19.70 0.44 28.56
C ASP A 516 19.80 1.77 27.81
N TRP A 517 20.79 1.92 26.92
CA TRP A 517 20.91 3.07 26.02
C TRP A 517 19.75 3.12 25.01
N LYS A 518 19.36 1.99 24.41
CA LYS A 518 18.16 1.90 23.57
C LYS A 518 16.90 2.26 24.34
N LYS A 519 16.66 1.62 25.49
CA LYS A 519 15.51 1.93 26.36
C LYS A 519 15.46 3.38 26.79
N PHE A 520 16.60 3.98 27.12
CA PHE A 520 16.68 5.38 27.47
C PHE A 520 16.20 6.26 26.31
N ARG A 521 16.74 6.08 25.11
CA ARG A 521 16.33 6.86 23.93
C ARG A 521 14.84 6.69 23.64
N MET A 522 14.34 5.46 23.67
CA MET A 522 12.92 5.16 23.50
C MET A 522 12.05 5.86 24.56
N SER A 523 12.51 5.93 25.80
CA SER A 523 11.82 6.70 26.86
C SER A 523 11.76 8.20 26.57
N GLN A 524 12.79 8.77 25.91
CA GLN A 524 12.80 10.21 25.57
C GLN A 524 11.78 10.54 24.48
N VAL A 525 11.59 9.66 23.51
CA VAL A 525 10.49 9.77 22.52
C VAL A 525 9.13 9.65 23.23
N THR A 526 9.01 8.68 24.11
CA THR A 526 7.79 8.45 24.92
C THR A 526 7.42 9.66 25.78
N GLU A 527 8.40 10.35 26.38
CA GLU A 527 8.15 11.59 27.14
C GLU A 527 7.61 12.74 26.26
N MET A 528 7.95 12.79 24.97
CA MET A 528 7.37 13.75 24.04
C MET A 528 5.89 13.45 23.76
N VAL A 529 5.54 12.21 23.47
CA VAL A 529 4.14 11.79 23.28
C VAL A 529 3.30 12.12 24.50
N LYS A 530 3.79 11.76 25.68
CA LYS A 530 3.16 12.08 26.96
C LYS A 530 2.95 13.59 27.15
N ALA A 531 3.98 14.40 26.89
CA ALA A 531 3.90 15.86 27.04
C ALA A 531 2.86 16.50 26.10
N VAL A 532 2.76 16.01 24.87
CA VAL A 532 1.71 16.45 23.92
C VAL A 532 0.33 16.02 24.42
N ARG A 533 0.15 14.78 24.90
CA ARG A 533 -1.13 14.32 25.42
C ARG A 533 -1.58 15.15 26.63
N GLU A 534 -0.70 15.35 27.62
CA GLU A 534 -0.98 16.19 28.80
C GLU A 534 -1.32 17.63 28.42
N MET A 535 -0.68 18.17 27.39
CA MET A 535 -0.98 19.51 26.87
C MET A 535 -2.38 19.55 26.24
N ILE A 536 -2.74 18.58 25.39
CA ILE A 536 -4.06 18.51 24.76
C ILE A 536 -5.16 18.38 25.83
N ASP A 537 -4.99 17.47 26.80
CA ASP A 537 -5.96 17.26 27.88
C ASP A 537 -6.23 18.53 28.69
N ARG A 538 -5.22 19.37 28.86
CA ARG A 538 -5.31 20.65 29.57
C ARG A 538 -5.95 21.76 28.74
N VAL A 539 -5.77 21.75 27.43
CA VAL A 539 -6.08 22.90 26.56
C VAL A 539 -7.39 22.71 25.80
N ARG A 540 -7.52 21.57 25.12
CA ARG A 540 -8.68 21.18 24.31
C ARG A 540 -8.81 19.64 24.31
N PRO A 541 -9.36 19.08 25.38
CA PRO A 541 -9.42 17.61 25.56
C PRO A 541 -10.24 16.88 24.49
N GLU A 542 -11.04 17.61 23.70
CA GLU A 542 -11.79 17.08 22.57
C GLU A 542 -10.91 16.82 21.31
N VAL A 543 -9.73 17.42 21.22
CA VAL A 543 -8.81 17.18 20.11
C VAL A 543 -8.18 15.80 20.26
N LEU A 544 -8.27 14.99 19.22
CA LEU A 544 -7.68 13.65 19.17
C LEU A 544 -6.15 13.75 19.04
N LEU A 545 -5.46 12.69 19.48
CA LEU A 545 -4.03 12.52 19.28
C LEU A 545 -3.78 11.23 18.50
N SER A 546 -3.12 11.33 17.36
CA SER A 546 -2.68 10.19 16.56
C SER A 546 -1.17 10.13 16.42
N ALA A 547 -0.65 8.98 15.99
CA ALA A 547 0.77 8.81 15.71
C ALA A 547 1.01 7.89 14.51
N ASP A 548 1.96 8.30 13.64
CA ASP A 548 2.47 7.51 12.54
C ASP A 548 3.63 6.66 13.02
N VAL A 549 3.47 5.35 12.90
CA VAL A 549 4.48 4.39 13.37
C VAL A 549 4.89 3.42 12.26
N VAL A 550 6.08 2.87 12.40
CA VAL A 550 6.49 1.75 11.54
C VAL A 550 5.54 0.59 11.74
N ALA A 551 5.12 -0.05 10.65
CA ALA A 551 4.05 -1.05 10.64
C ALA A 551 4.32 -2.26 11.55
N THR A 552 5.57 -2.68 11.73
CA THR A 552 5.91 -3.79 12.61
C THR A 552 6.27 -3.30 14.01
N VAL A 553 5.85 -4.03 15.06
CA VAL A 553 6.22 -3.70 16.46
C VAL A 553 7.74 -3.68 16.64
N ASN A 554 8.43 -4.68 16.08
CA ASN A 554 9.88 -4.79 16.19
C ASN A 554 10.58 -3.64 15.43
N GLY A 555 10.15 -3.33 14.21
CA GLY A 555 10.68 -2.20 13.43
C GLY A 555 10.51 -0.86 14.15
N ALA A 556 9.35 -0.65 14.76
CA ALA A 556 9.05 0.56 15.53
C ALA A 556 9.95 0.68 16.78
N THR A 557 10.04 -0.37 17.60
CA THR A 557 10.73 -0.30 18.89
C THR A 557 12.25 -0.40 18.76
N GLU A 558 12.75 -1.40 18.02
CA GLU A 558 14.19 -1.69 17.99
C GLU A 558 15.00 -0.74 17.10
N TYR A 559 14.39 -0.22 16.03
CA TYR A 559 15.10 0.60 15.05
C TYR A 559 14.69 2.07 15.06
N ASN A 560 13.44 2.38 15.40
CA ASN A 560 12.91 3.75 15.36
C ASN A 560 12.65 4.34 16.76
N TYR A 561 12.78 3.55 17.80
CA TYR A 561 12.54 3.97 19.20
C TYR A 561 11.11 4.48 19.46
N GLN A 562 10.14 3.97 18.69
CA GLN A 562 8.71 4.25 18.82
C GLN A 562 8.07 3.20 19.74
N ASP A 563 8.00 3.46 21.05
CA ASP A 563 7.36 2.56 22.01
C ASP A 563 5.84 2.76 22.03
N PHE A 564 5.21 2.57 20.86
CA PHE A 564 3.77 2.75 20.77
C PHE A 564 2.98 1.73 21.62
N VAL A 565 3.57 0.61 21.97
CA VAL A 565 2.96 -0.34 22.91
C VAL A 565 2.72 0.33 24.26
N THR A 566 3.75 1.01 24.80
CA THR A 566 3.59 1.82 26.03
C THR A 566 2.61 2.96 25.83
N TRP A 567 2.58 3.61 24.67
CA TRP A 567 1.65 4.73 24.41
C TRP A 567 0.19 4.25 24.43
N LEU A 568 -0.09 3.06 23.87
CA LEU A 568 -1.40 2.39 23.92
C LEU A 568 -1.75 1.96 25.35
N GLU A 569 -0.83 1.31 26.08
CA GLU A 569 -1.06 0.89 27.48
C GLU A 569 -1.37 2.07 28.43
N LYS A 570 -0.97 3.29 28.08
CA LYS A 570 -1.18 4.50 28.86
C LYS A 570 -2.40 5.30 28.39
N ASP A 571 -3.13 4.84 27.40
CA ASP A 571 -4.28 5.54 26.83
C ASP A 571 -3.94 6.95 26.32
N TRP A 572 -2.72 7.11 25.72
CA TRP A 572 -2.28 8.40 25.23
C TRP A 572 -2.68 8.69 23.80
N LEU A 573 -2.91 7.65 23.00
CA LEU A 573 -3.30 7.78 21.60
C LEU A 573 -4.77 7.43 21.41
N ASP A 574 -5.45 8.21 20.59
CA ASP A 574 -6.81 7.98 20.14
C ASP A 574 -6.84 7.21 18.81
N ILE A 575 -5.80 7.43 17.96
CA ILE A 575 -5.63 6.77 16.66
C ILE A 575 -4.14 6.38 16.50
N LEU A 576 -3.89 5.21 15.92
CA LEU A 576 -2.56 4.78 15.50
C LEU A 576 -2.57 4.52 13.99
N HIS A 577 -1.60 5.11 13.29
CA HIS A 577 -1.38 4.92 11.85
C HIS A 577 -0.12 4.06 11.62
N PRO A 578 -0.24 2.72 11.54
CA PRO A 578 0.87 1.90 11.07
C PRO A 578 1.11 2.13 9.58
N MET A 579 2.31 2.60 9.22
CA MET A 579 2.72 2.86 7.83
C MET A 579 3.02 1.55 7.11
N ALA A 580 1.98 0.82 6.70
CA ALA A 580 2.05 -0.46 6.02
C ALA A 580 2.20 -0.27 4.49
N TYR A 581 3.25 0.46 4.08
CA TYR A 581 3.51 0.75 2.67
C TYR A 581 4.09 -0.50 1.98
N GLY A 582 3.24 -1.33 1.40
CA GLY A 582 3.62 -2.56 0.74
C GLY A 582 2.64 -3.69 1.01
N ASP A 583 3.03 -4.92 0.68
CA ASP A 583 2.25 -6.13 0.91
C ASP A 583 2.78 -6.91 2.13
N GLY A 584 1.91 -7.72 2.74
CA GLY A 584 2.30 -8.68 3.78
C GLY A 584 2.18 -8.19 5.23
N TYR A 585 1.59 -7.02 5.49
CA TYR A 585 1.43 -6.47 6.85
C TYR A 585 0.15 -6.92 7.59
N GLY A 586 -0.69 -7.76 7.01
CA GLY A 586 -1.98 -8.13 7.60
C GLY A 586 -1.90 -8.69 9.02
N ASP A 587 -0.91 -9.55 9.31
CA ASP A 587 -0.69 -10.09 10.66
C ASP A 587 -0.21 -9.02 11.65
N ASP A 588 0.61 -8.07 11.22
CA ASP A 588 1.07 -6.95 12.04
C ASP A 588 -0.11 -6.02 12.39
N ILE A 589 -0.97 -5.71 11.43
CA ILE A 589 -2.18 -4.91 11.65
C ILE A 589 -3.11 -5.61 12.66
N ARG A 590 -3.35 -6.90 12.51
CA ARG A 590 -4.14 -7.70 13.45
C ARG A 590 -3.53 -7.68 14.86
N GLN A 591 -2.21 -7.77 14.98
CA GLN A 591 -1.52 -7.65 16.26
C GLN A 591 -1.74 -6.28 16.88
N GLN A 592 -1.64 -5.21 16.10
CA GLN A 592 -1.82 -3.85 16.60
C GLN A 592 -3.27 -3.56 17.00
N VAL A 593 -4.25 -4.07 16.25
CA VAL A 593 -5.67 -4.02 16.66
C VAL A 593 -5.87 -4.66 18.04
N LYS A 594 -5.24 -5.82 18.30
CA LYS A 594 -5.29 -6.46 19.63
C LYS A 594 -4.61 -5.66 20.72
N LEU A 595 -3.49 -4.99 20.40
CA LEU A 595 -2.78 -4.13 21.37
C LEU A 595 -3.55 -2.84 21.66
N ALA A 596 -4.20 -2.27 20.67
CA ALA A 596 -4.99 -1.05 20.79
C ALA A 596 -6.26 -1.25 21.66
N GLY A 597 -6.87 -2.45 21.58
CA GLY A 597 -8.11 -2.73 22.30
C GLY A 597 -9.24 -1.78 21.91
N ASP A 598 -10.04 -1.37 22.87
CA ASP A 598 -11.21 -0.49 22.67
C ASP A 598 -10.90 1.01 22.79
N GLN A 599 -9.69 1.41 23.16
CA GLN A 599 -9.33 2.79 23.50
C GLN A 599 -8.58 3.52 22.39
N CYS A 600 -8.10 2.83 21.36
CA CYS A 600 -7.40 3.43 20.23
C CYS A 600 -7.85 2.77 18.94
N MET A 601 -8.05 3.55 17.88
CA MET A 601 -8.42 3.04 16.56
C MET A 601 -7.17 2.82 15.71
N ILE A 602 -7.06 1.67 15.08
CA ILE A 602 -6.05 1.41 14.06
C ILE A 602 -6.59 1.87 12.72
N VAL A 603 -5.85 2.79 12.08
CA VAL A 603 -6.15 3.30 10.74
C VAL A 603 -4.89 3.07 9.90
N THR A 604 -4.93 2.06 9.03
CA THR A 604 -3.74 1.57 8.31
C THR A 604 -3.25 2.57 7.29
N GLY A 605 -1.96 2.87 7.30
CA GLY A 605 -1.31 3.69 6.30
C GLY A 605 -0.99 2.88 5.04
N LEU A 606 -1.63 3.21 3.91
CA LEU A 606 -1.46 2.52 2.63
C LEU A 606 -0.70 3.37 1.61
N GLY A 607 0.30 2.78 0.95
CA GLY A 607 1.19 3.48 0.02
C GLY A 607 0.69 3.49 -1.42
N VAL A 608 -0.16 4.44 -1.79
CA VAL A 608 -0.66 4.58 -3.18
C VAL A 608 0.45 4.95 -4.17
N PHE A 609 1.51 5.59 -3.68
CA PHE A 609 2.65 6.02 -4.50
C PHE A 609 3.51 4.88 -5.05
N MET A 610 3.32 3.67 -4.57
CA MET A 610 4.05 2.50 -5.07
C MET A 610 3.41 2.03 -6.37
N ALA A 611 3.98 2.42 -7.50
CA ALA A 611 3.46 2.13 -8.85
C ALA A 611 3.21 0.63 -9.14
N GLU A 612 3.81 -0.25 -8.36
CA GLU A 612 3.64 -1.71 -8.46
C GLU A 612 2.31 -2.19 -7.87
N LEU A 613 1.66 -1.39 -7.05
CA LEU A 613 0.48 -1.80 -6.29
C LEU A 613 -0.83 -1.58 -7.05
N GLY A 614 -0.96 -0.53 -7.86
CA GLY A 614 -2.18 -0.27 -8.65
C GLY A 614 -3.48 -0.21 -7.83
N ALA A 615 -4.57 0.17 -8.46
CA ALA A 615 -5.88 0.31 -7.81
C ALA A 615 -6.43 -1.00 -7.22
N THR A 616 -6.23 -2.12 -7.92
CA THR A 616 -6.70 -3.45 -7.47
C THR A 616 -6.01 -3.87 -6.17
N GLU A 617 -4.72 -3.59 -6.03
CA GLU A 617 -3.97 -3.92 -4.83
C GLU A 617 -4.40 -3.04 -3.64
N MET A 618 -4.64 -1.75 -3.86
CA MET A 618 -5.18 -0.86 -2.82
C MET A 618 -6.54 -1.34 -2.31
N VAL A 619 -7.41 -1.78 -3.21
CA VAL A 619 -8.70 -2.38 -2.85
C VAL A 619 -8.51 -3.67 -2.03
N ARG A 620 -7.56 -4.53 -2.42
CA ARG A 620 -7.26 -5.78 -1.71
C ARG A 620 -6.76 -5.49 -0.29
N GLN A 621 -5.81 -4.55 -0.14
CA GLN A 621 -5.26 -4.17 1.16
C GLN A 621 -6.34 -3.56 2.07
N ALA A 622 -7.16 -2.63 1.57
CA ALA A 622 -8.26 -2.06 2.34
C ALA A 622 -9.31 -3.12 2.76
N ALA A 623 -9.57 -4.13 1.89
CA ALA A 623 -10.45 -5.25 2.24
C ALA A 623 -9.83 -6.13 3.35
N GLU A 624 -8.53 -6.39 3.28
CA GLU A 624 -7.78 -7.13 4.30
C GLU A 624 -7.75 -6.38 5.64
N ASP A 625 -7.54 -5.07 5.63
CA ASP A 625 -7.55 -4.23 6.82
C ASP A 625 -8.90 -4.26 7.53
N ASN A 626 -10.01 -4.20 6.78
CA ASN A 626 -11.34 -4.39 7.32
C ASN A 626 -11.48 -5.76 8.01
N GLN A 627 -10.95 -6.84 7.40
CA GLN A 627 -10.99 -8.18 7.97
C GLN A 627 -10.10 -8.33 9.21
N ASN A 628 -9.00 -7.59 9.27
CA ASN A 628 -8.08 -7.57 10.41
C ASN A 628 -8.54 -6.69 11.57
N GLY A 629 -9.64 -5.95 11.40
CA GLY A 629 -10.27 -5.13 12.45
C GLY A 629 -9.79 -3.68 12.48
N ALA A 630 -9.06 -3.21 11.49
CA ALA A 630 -8.76 -1.80 11.36
C ALA A 630 -10.03 -0.97 11.25
N TYR A 631 -10.02 0.22 11.80
CA TYR A 631 -11.16 1.13 11.75
C TYR A 631 -11.23 1.92 10.45
N GLY A 632 -10.25 1.75 9.57
CA GLY A 632 -10.15 2.34 8.25
C GLY A 632 -8.73 2.46 7.75
N ASP A 633 -8.56 3.25 6.71
CA ASP A 633 -7.31 3.40 5.98
C ASP A 633 -6.94 4.89 5.83
N CYS A 634 -5.63 5.17 5.78
CA CYS A 634 -5.06 6.46 5.43
C CYS A 634 -4.10 6.30 4.26
N PHE A 635 -4.39 6.94 3.14
CA PHE A 635 -3.64 6.76 1.90
C PHE A 635 -2.51 7.78 1.77
N PHE A 636 -1.32 7.33 1.49
CA PHE A 636 -0.18 8.18 1.18
C PHE A 636 0.05 8.17 -0.34
N GLU A 637 -0.23 9.25 -1.09
CA GLU A 637 -0.76 10.53 -0.63
C GLU A 637 -1.92 11.01 -1.56
N GLY A 638 -2.60 12.10 -1.20
CA GLY A 638 -3.84 12.54 -1.83
C GLY A 638 -3.78 12.79 -3.32
N SER A 639 -2.65 13.28 -3.87
CA SER A 639 -2.54 13.49 -5.31
C SER A 639 -2.37 12.17 -6.07
N ALA A 640 -1.68 11.19 -5.50
CA ALA A 640 -1.60 9.84 -6.04
C ALA A 640 -2.96 9.13 -5.96
N TYR A 641 -3.66 9.24 -4.82
CA TYR A 641 -4.99 8.67 -4.64
C TYR A 641 -5.98 9.10 -5.73
N LEU A 642 -5.97 10.38 -6.10
CA LEU A 642 -6.83 10.90 -7.16
C LEU A 642 -6.37 10.49 -8.56
N LYS A 643 -5.05 10.48 -8.82
CA LYS A 643 -4.49 10.20 -10.15
C LYS A 643 -4.48 8.72 -10.51
N ASP A 644 -4.18 7.86 -9.56
CA ASP A 644 -3.97 6.43 -9.80
C ASP A 644 -5.27 5.62 -9.73
N MET A 645 -6.42 6.29 -9.83
CA MET A 645 -7.76 5.70 -9.88
C MET A 645 -8.12 4.81 -8.68
N ALA A 646 -7.38 4.91 -7.57
CA ALA A 646 -7.66 4.13 -6.36
C ALA A 646 -9.04 4.49 -5.77
N GLY A 647 -9.38 5.77 -5.74
CA GLY A 647 -10.67 6.25 -5.25
C GLY A 647 -11.87 5.61 -5.95
N PRO A 648 -12.01 5.69 -7.28
CA PRO A 648 -13.09 5.01 -8.00
C PRO A 648 -13.18 3.52 -7.74
N ALA A 649 -12.06 2.80 -7.75
CA ALA A 649 -12.02 1.36 -7.49
C ALA A 649 -12.47 1.01 -6.07
N LEU A 650 -12.04 1.78 -5.07
CA LEU A 650 -12.48 1.62 -3.68
C LEU A 650 -13.98 1.92 -3.50
N MET A 651 -14.49 2.99 -4.14
CA MET A 651 -15.91 3.36 -4.10
C MET A 651 -16.81 2.34 -4.79
N GLU A 652 -16.32 1.63 -5.76
CA GLU A 652 -17.06 0.55 -6.42
C GLU A 652 -17.08 -0.74 -5.58
N THR A 653 -16.14 -0.92 -4.66
CA THR A 653 -15.89 -2.15 -3.91
C THR A 653 -16.04 -1.97 -2.39
N VAL A 654 -14.93 -1.87 -1.68
CA VAL A 654 -14.88 -1.85 -0.20
C VAL A 654 -15.44 -0.57 0.41
N TYR A 655 -15.52 0.52 -0.36
CA TYR A 655 -16.11 1.80 0.08
C TYR A 655 -17.47 2.10 -0.58
N ARG A 656 -18.14 1.10 -1.14
CA ARG A 656 -19.44 1.26 -1.84
C ARG A 656 -20.53 1.92 -1.01
N ASN A 657 -20.52 1.76 0.32
CA ASN A 657 -21.38 2.53 1.21
C ASN A 657 -20.72 3.88 1.52
N GLN A 658 -21.51 4.95 1.52
CA GLN A 658 -21.00 6.21 2.04
C GLN A 658 -20.71 6.06 3.54
N ALA A 659 -19.54 6.50 3.98
CA ALA A 659 -19.13 6.47 5.37
C ALA A 659 -18.90 7.87 5.93
N ILE A 660 -19.29 8.07 7.19
CA ILE A 660 -18.92 9.24 7.99
C ILE A 660 -17.67 8.92 8.82
N SER A 661 -16.88 9.94 9.15
CA SER A 661 -15.77 9.80 10.08
C SER A 661 -16.29 9.60 11.52
N PRO A 662 -15.55 8.89 12.39
CA PRO A 662 -16.06 8.51 13.72
C PRO A 662 -16.33 9.68 14.66
N PHE A 663 -15.53 10.76 14.64
CA PHE A 663 -15.49 11.74 15.74
C PHE A 663 -15.98 13.14 15.37
N LEU A 664 -16.27 13.44 14.10
CA LEU A 664 -16.87 14.74 13.73
C LEU A 664 -18.24 14.92 14.40
N ASP A 665 -19.06 13.86 14.47
CA ASP A 665 -20.27 13.76 15.27
C ASP A 665 -20.39 12.36 15.88
N PRO A 666 -19.80 12.12 17.06
CA PRO A 666 -19.85 10.80 17.71
C PRO A 666 -21.25 10.26 17.95
N ASN A 667 -22.25 11.14 18.16
CA ASN A 667 -23.63 10.68 18.32
C ASN A 667 -24.19 10.12 17.01
N ALA A 668 -23.95 10.79 15.89
CA ALA A 668 -24.36 10.32 14.56
C ALA A 668 -23.63 9.02 14.21
N SER A 669 -22.34 8.94 14.51
CA SER A 669 -21.51 7.77 14.22
C SER A 669 -21.95 6.53 15.00
N ILE A 670 -22.18 6.64 16.32
CA ILE A 670 -22.71 5.53 17.12
C ILE A 670 -24.08 5.06 16.57
N LYS A 671 -24.97 6.00 16.23
CA LYS A 671 -26.29 5.65 15.66
C LYS A 671 -26.15 4.95 14.31
N ALA A 672 -25.20 5.37 13.46
CA ALA A 672 -24.95 4.75 12.16
C ALA A 672 -24.36 3.33 12.31
N CYS A 673 -23.48 3.07 13.27
CA CYS A 673 -23.02 1.71 13.59
C CYS A 673 -24.20 0.82 14.05
N LEU A 674 -25.07 1.33 14.91
CA LEU A 674 -26.27 0.61 15.37
C LEU A 674 -27.27 0.36 14.22
N ASP A 675 -27.40 1.27 13.27
CA ASP A 675 -28.20 1.07 12.06
C ASP A 675 -27.60 0.02 11.13
N TYR A 676 -26.26 -0.01 11.00
CA TYR A 676 -25.55 -1.05 10.26
C TYR A 676 -25.82 -2.44 10.86
N MET A 677 -25.72 -2.57 12.17
CA MET A 677 -26.07 -3.79 12.92
C MET A 677 -27.52 -4.24 12.66
N LYS A 678 -28.49 -3.30 12.69
CA LYS A 678 -29.89 -3.60 12.33
C LYS A 678 -30.04 -4.04 10.87
N GLY A 679 -29.32 -3.42 9.96
CA GLY A 679 -29.30 -3.81 8.55
C GLY A 679 -28.85 -5.27 8.40
N ARG A 680 -27.73 -5.67 9.04
CA ARG A 680 -27.27 -7.07 9.05
C ARG A 680 -28.34 -8.04 9.59
N ILE A 681 -29.03 -7.69 10.68
CA ILE A 681 -30.09 -8.52 11.23
C ILE A 681 -31.18 -8.76 10.18
N LYS A 682 -31.65 -7.69 9.55
CA LYS A 682 -32.77 -7.71 8.60
C LYS A 682 -32.43 -8.38 7.29
N ASP A 683 -31.28 -8.04 6.72
CA ASP A 683 -30.95 -8.35 5.33
C ASP A 683 -30.08 -9.62 5.20
N VAL A 684 -29.48 -10.09 6.31
CA VAL A 684 -28.54 -11.23 6.32
C VAL A 684 -28.92 -12.26 7.36
N LEU A 685 -28.92 -11.91 8.65
CA LEU A 685 -29.03 -12.91 9.71
C LEU A 685 -30.37 -13.60 9.74
N VAL A 686 -31.47 -12.89 9.55
CA VAL A 686 -32.81 -13.50 9.51
C VAL A 686 -33.04 -14.25 8.20
N PRO A 687 -32.75 -13.71 7.01
CA PRO A 687 -32.88 -14.42 5.74
C PRO A 687 -32.05 -15.69 5.63
N PHE A 688 -30.83 -15.70 6.19
CA PHE A 688 -29.93 -16.86 6.14
C PHE A 688 -29.99 -17.73 7.41
N GLU A 689 -31.04 -17.60 8.20
CA GLU A 689 -31.34 -18.42 9.38
C GLU A 689 -30.21 -18.41 10.45
N GLY A 690 -29.38 -17.36 10.47
CA GLY A 690 -28.37 -17.13 11.53
C GLY A 690 -29.01 -16.88 12.90
N ILE A 691 -30.16 -16.21 12.90
CA ILE A 691 -31.04 -16.01 14.03
C ILE A 691 -32.52 -16.15 13.61
N THR A 692 -33.42 -16.41 14.54
CA THR A 692 -34.83 -16.44 14.24
C THR A 692 -35.42 -15.03 14.05
N ALA A 693 -36.55 -14.92 13.35
CA ALA A 693 -37.27 -13.64 13.20
C ALA A 693 -37.62 -12.98 14.54
N ASP A 694 -38.08 -13.78 15.52
CA ASP A 694 -38.39 -13.27 16.86
C ASP A 694 -37.17 -12.72 17.60
N GLU A 695 -36.03 -13.40 17.49
CA GLU A 695 -34.72 -12.89 18.02
C GLU A 695 -34.32 -11.60 17.30
N GLY A 696 -34.43 -11.56 15.98
CA GLY A 696 -34.17 -10.37 15.19
C GLY A 696 -35.03 -9.17 15.57
N GLU A 697 -36.34 -9.37 15.74
CA GLU A 697 -37.26 -8.30 16.21
C GLU A 697 -36.87 -7.81 17.60
N LYS A 698 -36.63 -8.73 18.55
CA LYS A 698 -36.24 -8.40 19.91
C LYS A 698 -34.93 -7.60 19.96
N ILE A 699 -33.87 -8.04 19.25
CA ILE A 699 -32.56 -7.36 19.23
C ILE A 699 -32.72 -6.00 18.56
N SER A 700 -33.43 -5.91 17.43
CA SER A 700 -33.70 -4.64 16.74
C SER A 700 -34.40 -3.62 17.62
N ALA A 701 -35.37 -4.06 18.44
CA ALA A 701 -36.04 -3.19 19.40
C ALA A 701 -35.13 -2.68 20.52
N LEU A 702 -34.18 -3.51 20.99
CA LEU A 702 -33.16 -3.09 21.95
C LEU A 702 -32.21 -2.08 21.34
N ILE A 703 -31.79 -2.29 20.09
CA ILE A 703 -30.95 -1.35 19.33
C ILE A 703 -31.69 0.01 19.20
N ASP A 704 -32.96 0.02 18.81
CA ASP A 704 -33.73 1.26 18.69
C ASP A 704 -33.82 2.00 20.04
N GLY A 705 -34.10 1.26 21.12
CA GLY A 705 -34.11 1.82 22.45
C GLY A 705 -32.75 2.39 22.88
N LEU A 706 -31.66 1.75 22.51
CA LEU A 706 -30.30 2.23 22.77
C LEU A 706 -30.00 3.50 21.97
N LYS A 707 -30.32 3.52 20.66
CA LYS A 707 -30.14 4.68 19.78
C LYS A 707 -30.79 5.95 20.29
N GLU A 708 -32.01 5.85 20.88
CA GLU A 708 -32.72 7.00 21.44
C GLU A 708 -31.97 7.65 22.62
N THR A 709 -31.10 6.92 23.28
CA THR A 709 -30.33 7.40 24.43
C THR A 709 -28.96 7.90 24.13
N VAL A 710 -28.47 7.75 22.88
CA VAL A 710 -27.15 8.22 22.47
C VAL A 710 -27.06 9.72 22.64
N SER A 711 -26.13 10.15 23.47
CA SER A 711 -25.90 11.56 23.81
C SER A 711 -24.42 11.77 24.22
N GLN A 712 -23.82 12.86 23.78
CA GLN A 712 -22.44 13.22 24.12
C GLN A 712 -21.42 12.11 23.75
N GLY A 713 -21.62 11.41 22.64
CA GLY A 713 -20.74 10.31 22.23
C GLY A 713 -20.84 9.07 23.12
N LYS A 714 -21.94 8.89 23.86
CA LYS A 714 -22.10 7.81 24.83
C LYS A 714 -23.48 7.16 24.72
N MET A 715 -23.55 5.87 24.96
CA MET A 715 -24.79 5.07 25.08
C MET A 715 -25.24 4.93 26.53
N ASP A 716 -26.52 4.65 26.74
CA ASP A 716 -27.04 4.31 28.07
C ASP A 716 -26.56 2.93 28.50
N GLY A 717 -25.90 2.85 29.66
CA GLY A 717 -25.25 1.62 30.12
C GLY A 717 -26.20 0.48 30.43
N GLU A 718 -27.41 0.77 31.01
CA GLU A 718 -28.37 -0.32 31.32
C GLU A 718 -28.92 -0.91 30.01
N LYS A 719 -29.28 -0.09 29.04
CA LYS A 719 -29.77 -0.56 27.73
C LYS A 719 -28.69 -1.29 26.94
N LEU A 720 -27.45 -0.83 27.04
CA LEU A 720 -26.29 -1.52 26.43
C LEU A 720 -26.13 -2.91 27.05
N LYS A 721 -26.22 -3.02 28.36
CA LYS A 721 -26.19 -4.31 29.07
C LYS A 721 -27.33 -5.23 28.64
N GLU A 722 -28.57 -4.71 28.50
CA GLU A 722 -29.70 -5.48 28.00
C GLU A 722 -29.41 -6.04 26.59
N LEU A 723 -28.80 -5.24 25.72
CA LEU A 723 -28.40 -5.67 24.37
C LEU A 723 -27.34 -6.77 24.45
N HIS A 724 -26.25 -6.59 25.22
CA HIS A 724 -25.23 -7.61 25.41
C HIS A 724 -25.79 -8.94 25.95
N MET A 725 -26.76 -8.88 26.91
CA MET A 725 -27.40 -10.08 27.41
C MET A 725 -28.24 -10.77 26.33
N ALA A 726 -28.90 -10.01 25.46
CA ALA A 726 -29.62 -10.58 24.32
C ALA A 726 -28.69 -11.24 23.28
N LEU A 727 -27.57 -10.60 22.95
CA LEU A 727 -26.55 -11.18 22.06
C LEU A 727 -25.94 -12.45 22.64
N LYS A 728 -25.64 -12.45 23.94
CA LYS A 728 -25.11 -13.64 24.62
C LYS A 728 -26.08 -14.84 24.58
N ALA A 729 -27.39 -14.60 24.48
CA ALA A 729 -28.38 -15.65 24.39
C ALA A 729 -28.51 -16.29 22.99
N ILE A 730 -27.91 -15.71 21.96
CA ILE A 730 -27.88 -16.25 20.60
C ILE A 730 -27.08 -17.55 20.60
N SER A 731 -27.66 -18.61 20.01
CA SER A 731 -27.04 -19.94 19.95
C SER A 731 -26.03 -20.08 18.82
N GLY A 732 -26.23 -19.36 17.71
CA GLY A 732 -25.37 -19.37 16.52
C GLY A 732 -24.06 -18.59 16.77
N LYS A 733 -22.94 -19.27 16.89
CA LYS A 733 -21.64 -18.64 17.20
C LYS A 733 -21.24 -17.55 16.19
N LYS A 734 -21.36 -17.84 14.87
CA LYS A 734 -21.00 -16.89 13.80
C LYS A 734 -21.94 -15.68 13.79
N ALA A 735 -23.25 -15.90 13.90
CA ALA A 735 -24.25 -14.82 13.97
C ALA A 735 -24.03 -13.91 15.19
N LYS A 736 -23.74 -14.53 16.33
CA LYS A 736 -23.40 -13.81 17.57
C LYS A 736 -22.13 -12.97 17.36
N ALA A 737 -21.06 -13.55 16.84
CA ALA A 737 -19.78 -12.84 16.62
C ALA A 737 -19.95 -11.64 15.68
N ALA A 738 -20.72 -11.79 14.59
CA ALA A 738 -21.01 -10.70 13.67
C ALA A 738 -21.72 -9.52 14.36
N LEU A 739 -22.72 -9.78 15.19
CA LEU A 739 -23.43 -8.74 15.94
C LEU A 739 -22.59 -8.12 17.07
N GLU A 740 -21.77 -8.92 17.75
CA GLU A 740 -20.83 -8.43 18.75
C GLU A 740 -19.76 -7.54 18.11
N SER A 741 -19.30 -7.86 16.90
CA SER A 741 -18.39 -7.01 16.11
C SER A 741 -19.02 -5.66 15.75
N ASP A 742 -20.25 -5.66 15.23
CA ASP A 742 -20.96 -4.42 14.90
C ASP A 742 -21.15 -3.53 16.15
N LEU A 743 -21.54 -4.12 17.28
CA LEU A 743 -21.72 -3.40 18.53
C LEU A 743 -20.38 -2.84 19.05
N TYR A 744 -19.31 -3.63 18.96
CA TYR A 744 -17.97 -3.24 19.37
C TYR A 744 -17.48 -1.98 18.64
N ARG A 745 -17.74 -1.85 17.33
CA ARG A 745 -17.40 -0.63 16.57
C ARG A 745 -18.12 0.60 17.11
N ALA A 746 -19.37 0.47 17.54
CA ALA A 746 -20.10 1.56 18.19
C ALA A 746 -19.54 1.89 19.58
N GLU A 747 -19.19 0.87 20.37
CA GLU A 747 -18.60 1.03 21.71
C GLU A 747 -17.21 1.65 21.66
N GLN A 748 -16.40 1.29 20.67
CA GLN A 748 -15.05 1.84 20.49
C GLN A 748 -15.10 3.37 20.29
N ILE A 749 -16.10 3.92 19.58
CA ILE A 749 -16.28 5.38 19.47
C ILE A 749 -16.46 6.00 20.85
N THR A 750 -17.26 5.38 21.72
CA THR A 750 -17.46 5.86 23.08
C THR A 750 -16.18 5.74 23.91
N CYS A 751 -15.49 4.61 23.84
CA CYS A 751 -14.27 4.35 24.60
C CYS A 751 -13.16 5.35 24.26
N VAL A 752 -12.94 5.61 22.97
CA VAL A 752 -11.96 6.60 22.48
C VAL A 752 -12.40 8.02 22.91
N THR A 753 -13.67 8.38 22.72
CA THR A 753 -14.18 9.71 23.13
C THR A 753 -13.90 10.02 24.60
N TYR A 754 -14.03 9.02 25.48
CA TYR A 754 -13.81 9.17 26.93
C TYR A 754 -12.43 8.71 27.39
N ARG A 755 -11.59 8.13 26.50
CA ARG A 755 -10.26 7.57 26.81
C ARG A 755 -10.28 6.59 27.98
N VAL A 756 -11.23 5.68 27.97
CA VAL A 756 -11.40 4.65 28.99
C VAL A 756 -11.80 3.34 28.35
N ASP A 757 -11.34 2.24 28.90
CA ASP A 757 -11.83 0.94 28.47
C ASP A 757 -13.29 0.71 28.81
N GLN A 758 -13.97 -0.14 28.05
CA GLN A 758 -15.37 -0.47 28.22
C GLN A 758 -15.70 -0.88 29.68
N ASN A 759 -14.83 -1.64 30.31
CA ASN A 759 -15.05 -2.10 31.68
C ASN A 759 -15.01 -0.96 32.69
N LYS A 760 -14.14 0.04 32.48
CA LYS A 760 -14.09 1.26 33.31
C LYS A 760 -15.28 2.17 33.04
N LEU A 761 -15.64 2.32 31.76
CA LEU A 761 -16.74 3.19 31.35
C LEU A 761 -18.09 2.71 31.91
N TYR A 762 -18.32 1.41 31.92
CA TYR A 762 -19.57 0.76 32.38
C TYR A 762 -19.39 -0.06 33.66
N GLY A 763 -18.31 0.16 34.42
CA GLY A 763 -17.80 -0.72 35.48
C GLY A 763 -18.75 -1.04 36.64
N GLU A 764 -19.79 -0.22 36.93
CA GLU A 764 -20.81 -0.56 37.90
C GLU A 764 -21.89 -1.50 37.33
N LEU A 765 -21.94 -1.67 36.03
CA LEU A 765 -22.95 -2.46 35.34
C LEU A 765 -22.63 -3.94 35.25
N ALA A 766 -21.44 -4.36 35.66
CA ALA A 766 -20.95 -5.74 35.55
C ALA A 766 -21.39 -6.38 34.23
N LEU A 767 -20.90 -5.80 33.10
CA LEU A 767 -21.10 -6.42 31.79
C LEU A 767 -20.63 -7.88 31.87
N PRO A 768 -21.35 -8.83 31.28
CA PRO A 768 -20.96 -10.22 31.33
C PRO A 768 -19.52 -10.34 30.85
N LYS A 769 -18.58 -10.69 31.73
CA LYS A 769 -17.23 -11.01 31.34
C LYS A 769 -17.31 -12.19 30.36
N GLY A 770 -17.29 -11.90 29.08
CA GLY A 770 -16.97 -12.85 28.02
C GLY A 770 -15.48 -13.13 28.05
N GLU A 771 -15.04 -14.14 27.33
CA GLU A 771 -13.65 -14.17 26.88
C GLU A 771 -13.38 -12.83 26.17
N PRO A 772 -12.14 -12.30 26.19
CA PRO A 772 -11.80 -11.08 25.46
C PRO A 772 -12.35 -11.21 24.05
N PHE A 773 -13.20 -10.27 23.65
CA PHE A 773 -13.73 -10.25 22.28
C PHE A 773 -12.54 -10.20 21.34
N ASP A 774 -12.34 -11.21 20.53
CA ASP A 774 -11.44 -11.17 19.39
C ASP A 774 -12.33 -10.74 18.21
N PRO A 775 -12.26 -9.49 17.77
CA PRO A 775 -13.09 -8.99 16.68
C PRO A 775 -12.87 -9.79 15.39
N HIS A 776 -11.74 -10.47 15.30
CA HIS A 776 -11.37 -11.30 14.17
C HIS A 776 -10.67 -12.56 14.66
N PRO A 777 -11.45 -13.58 15.10
CA PRO A 777 -10.86 -14.88 15.37
C PRO A 777 -10.11 -15.31 14.11
N ALA A 778 -8.81 -15.65 14.26
CA ALA A 778 -8.03 -16.18 13.16
C ALA A 778 -8.88 -17.24 12.45
N PRO A 779 -8.94 -17.27 11.10
CA PRO A 779 -9.63 -18.34 10.39
C PRO A 779 -9.16 -19.64 11.00
N GLY A 780 -10.10 -20.42 11.53
CA GLY A 780 -9.77 -21.68 12.20
C GLY A 780 -8.91 -22.48 11.22
N PRO A 781 -7.88 -23.19 11.69
CA PRO A 781 -7.11 -24.06 10.82
C PRO A 781 -8.13 -24.89 10.06
N GLY A 782 -8.10 -24.78 8.71
CA GLY A 782 -9.04 -25.51 7.87
C GLY A 782 -9.12 -26.93 8.40
N GLU A 783 -10.33 -27.45 8.57
CA GLU A 783 -10.57 -28.81 9.02
C GLU A 783 -9.88 -29.80 8.05
N THR A 784 -8.59 -29.99 8.26
CA THR A 784 -7.90 -31.16 7.76
C THR A 784 -8.21 -32.29 8.72
N SER A 785 -8.92 -33.29 8.19
CA SER A 785 -9.20 -34.57 8.81
C SER A 785 -8.12 -35.03 9.78
N LYS A 786 -8.57 -35.45 10.94
CA LYS A 786 -7.84 -36.18 11.97
C LYS A 786 -6.80 -37.11 11.41
N ASP A 787 -5.60 -37.05 11.94
CA ASP A 787 -4.92 -38.25 12.43
C ASP A 787 -4.00 -37.81 13.59
N GLU A 788 -4.16 -38.53 14.69
CA GLU A 788 -3.46 -38.40 15.95
C GLU A 788 -2.02 -38.90 15.83
N ASP A 789 -1.21 -38.44 16.81
CA ASP A 789 0.07 -38.97 17.31
C ASP A 789 1.38 -38.41 16.74
N ASP A 790 2.08 -37.61 17.50
CA ASP A 790 3.21 -37.94 18.38
C ASP A 790 3.96 -36.66 18.83
N GLU A 791 4.09 -36.53 20.14
CA GLU A 791 5.05 -35.64 20.82
C GLU A 791 6.49 -36.07 20.52
N GLU A 792 7.35 -35.13 20.21
CA GLU A 792 8.65 -35.00 20.92
C GLU A 792 9.46 -33.75 20.44
N SER A 793 9.76 -32.99 21.45
CA SER A 793 10.83 -32.01 21.64
C SER A 793 11.83 -31.69 20.52
N SER A 794 12.05 -30.39 20.25
CA SER A 794 13.42 -29.88 20.20
C SER A 794 13.46 -28.34 20.32
N LYS A 795 14.52 -27.92 20.99
CA LYS A 795 14.89 -26.56 21.40
C LYS A 795 15.16 -25.63 20.21
N PRO A 796 15.12 -24.28 20.42
CA PRO A 796 15.38 -23.29 19.41
C PRO A 796 16.87 -23.26 19.06
N SER A 797 17.15 -23.16 17.78
CA SER A 797 18.46 -22.78 17.26
C SER A 797 18.41 -21.33 16.76
N GLU A 798 19.39 -20.60 17.22
CA GLU A 798 19.66 -19.18 16.96
C GLU A 798 20.05 -18.90 15.50
N GLU A 799 19.78 -17.62 15.15
CA GLU A 799 20.43 -16.79 14.14
C GLU A 799 20.16 -17.07 12.66
N SER A 800 19.36 -16.18 12.08
CA SER A 800 19.76 -15.57 10.82
C SER A 800 19.26 -14.12 10.78
N SER A 801 20.22 -13.20 10.61
CA SER A 801 20.02 -11.77 10.45
C SER A 801 19.12 -11.47 9.25
N GLN A 802 17.95 -10.89 9.50
CA GLN A 802 17.11 -10.30 8.49
C GLN A 802 17.61 -8.88 8.19
N GLU A 803 17.97 -8.63 6.95
CA GLU A 803 18.05 -7.28 6.40
C GLU A 803 16.63 -6.85 6.03
N GLU A 804 16.00 -6.09 6.91
CA GLU A 804 14.76 -5.38 6.56
C GLU A 804 15.08 -4.18 5.69
N SER A 805 14.43 -4.12 4.52
CA SER A 805 14.40 -2.92 3.69
C SER A 805 13.46 -1.91 4.34
N THR A 806 13.99 -0.95 5.05
CA THR A 806 13.23 0.23 5.47
C THR A 806 12.91 1.07 4.24
N ALA A 807 11.67 1.03 3.78
CA ALA A 807 11.16 1.98 2.80
C ALA A 807 10.99 3.35 3.48
N GLU A 808 11.99 4.19 3.37
CA GLU A 808 11.88 5.58 3.77
C GLU A 808 11.25 6.39 2.63
N SER A 809 10.15 7.08 2.94
CA SER A 809 9.49 7.99 2.02
C SER A 809 10.35 9.23 1.80
N THR A 810 11.15 9.23 0.74
CA THR A 810 11.71 10.47 0.21
C THR A 810 10.66 11.17 -0.62
N LEU A 811 10.10 12.22 -0.06
CA LEU A 811 9.13 13.09 -0.70
C LEU A 811 9.82 13.93 -1.77
N ILE A 812 9.35 13.81 -3.00
CA ILE A 812 9.75 14.66 -4.11
C ILE A 812 8.76 15.82 -4.19
N ASP A 813 9.24 17.03 -4.01
CA ASP A 813 8.47 18.25 -4.22
C ASP A 813 8.14 18.46 -5.71
N PRO A 814 6.92 18.89 -6.04
CA PRO A 814 6.67 19.51 -7.32
C PRO A 814 7.35 20.87 -7.35
N VAL A 815 8.38 21.00 -8.15
CA VAL A 815 9.11 22.25 -8.36
C VAL A 815 8.20 23.24 -9.04
N ASP A 816 7.97 24.39 -8.39
CA ASP A 816 7.35 25.54 -9.01
C ASP A 816 8.42 26.41 -9.69
N ASP A 817 8.06 26.93 -10.83
CA ASP A 817 8.83 27.66 -11.81
C ASP A 817 9.48 28.94 -11.25
N GLY A 818 10.76 29.04 -11.40
CA GLY A 818 11.47 30.30 -11.15
C GLY A 818 12.98 30.22 -11.07
N GLY A 819 13.63 29.89 -12.17
CA GLY A 819 14.99 30.37 -12.50
C GLY A 819 16.16 29.90 -11.68
N SER A 820 17.05 29.16 -12.33
CA SER A 820 18.47 28.98 -12.04
C SER A 820 18.87 27.83 -11.12
N SER A 821 19.42 26.82 -11.81
CA SER A 821 20.43 25.88 -11.27
C SER A 821 20.27 25.39 -9.84
N THR A 822 19.73 24.21 -9.68
CA THR A 822 20.41 23.21 -8.84
C THR A 822 19.75 21.86 -9.03
N THR A 823 20.49 20.96 -9.62
CA THR A 823 20.37 19.50 -9.45
C THR A 823 20.18 19.21 -8.00
N ILE A 824 19.26 18.34 -7.66
CA ILE A 824 19.32 17.50 -6.45
C ILE A 824 17.97 16.82 -6.25
N ILE A 825 18.07 15.57 -6.28
CA ILE A 825 17.76 14.48 -5.38
C ILE A 825 16.55 13.69 -5.82
N ILE A 826 16.85 12.63 -6.54
CA ILE A 826 16.15 11.35 -6.43
C ILE A 826 17.27 10.33 -6.24
N VAL A 827 17.54 9.97 -5.04
CA VAL A 827 18.36 8.80 -4.70
C VAL A 827 17.74 8.21 -3.44
N LEU A 828 17.14 7.05 -3.55
CA LEU A 828 17.28 5.99 -2.56
C LEU A 828 16.17 4.93 -2.69
N CYS A 829 16.13 4.29 -3.83
CA CYS A 829 15.62 2.90 -3.86
C CYS A 829 16.50 1.95 -4.67
N VAL A 830 17.67 2.40 -5.17
CA VAL A 830 18.54 1.54 -6.03
C VAL A 830 19.99 1.44 -5.53
N ALA A 831 20.36 2.07 -4.44
CA ALA A 831 21.77 2.09 -3.98
C ALA A 831 22.26 0.77 -3.39
N VAL A 832 21.42 -0.20 -3.08
CA VAL A 832 21.85 -1.47 -2.46
C VAL A 832 22.34 -2.51 -3.47
N VAL A 833 21.89 -2.43 -4.72
CA VAL A 833 22.30 -3.41 -5.77
C VAL A 833 23.65 -3.08 -6.40
N LEU A 834 24.12 -1.83 -6.36
CA LEU A 834 25.38 -1.42 -7.02
C LEU A 834 26.63 -1.47 -6.13
N ALA A 835 26.50 -1.48 -4.81
CA ALA A 835 27.65 -1.63 -3.92
C ALA A 835 28.30 -3.03 -3.99
N GLY A 836 27.50 -4.07 -4.26
CA GLY A 836 28.01 -5.44 -4.45
C GLY A 836 28.84 -5.63 -5.73
N ALA A 837 28.49 -4.94 -6.82
CA ALA A 837 29.17 -5.10 -8.11
C ALA A 837 30.54 -4.40 -8.17
N VAL A 838 30.72 -3.29 -7.45
CA VAL A 838 32.00 -2.53 -7.43
C VAL A 838 33.05 -3.27 -6.61
N VAL A 839 32.68 -3.96 -5.53
CA VAL A 839 33.61 -4.75 -4.72
C VAL A 839 34.12 -5.98 -5.49
N VAL A 840 33.30 -6.62 -6.30
CA VAL A 840 33.68 -7.76 -7.12
C VAL A 840 34.63 -7.34 -8.26
N ILE A 841 34.43 -6.16 -8.85
CA ILE A 841 35.32 -5.66 -9.92
C ILE A 841 36.69 -5.22 -9.38
N LEU A 842 36.76 -4.72 -8.15
CA LEU A 842 38.04 -4.33 -7.53
C LEU A 842 38.82 -5.53 -7.01
N VAL A 843 38.18 -6.64 -6.67
CA VAL A 843 38.88 -7.89 -6.28
C VAL A 843 39.38 -8.67 -7.48
N LEU A 844 38.75 -8.58 -8.65
CA LEU A 844 39.18 -9.23 -9.88
C LEU A 844 40.29 -8.47 -10.64
N ARG A 845 40.65 -7.23 -10.24
CA ARG A 845 41.78 -6.47 -10.80
C ARG A 845 43.07 -6.59 -9.99
N LYS A 846 43.08 -7.41 -8.94
CA LYS A 846 44.27 -7.68 -8.12
C LYS A 846 44.67 -9.17 -8.10
N LYS A 847 44.41 -9.90 -9.18
CA LYS A 847 45.09 -11.17 -9.48
C LYS A 847 45.61 -11.17 -10.91
#